data_0609f434f6eac2caef8d41d408050a55
#
_entry.id   0609f434f6eac2caef8d41d408050a55
#
_cell.length_a   1.000
_cell.length_b   1.000
_cell.length_c   1.000
_cell.angle_alpha   90.00
_cell.angle_beta   90.00
_cell.angle_gamma   90.00
#
_symmetry.space_group_name_H-M   'P 1'
#
loop_
_entity.id
_entity.type
_entity.pdbx_description
1 polymer ?
#
loop_
_entity_poly.entity_id
_entity_poly.type
_entity_poly.pdbx_seq_one_letter_code
_entity_poly.pdbx_strand_id
1 'polypeptide(L)'
;MAVEKLSPGMQQYLDIKKDYPDAFLLFRMGDFYELFYDDAVNAAQILEISLTSRNKNAQNPIPMAGVPYHSAQQYIDVLVESGYKVAIAEQMEDPKEAKGVVKREVVQVITPGTVVDSSKPDSANNFLVALDYSDGLYGLAYMDLVTGEFQVTSLEDFALVCGEIRNLKAREVVLGYALPEAEEQVLAGQMNLLLSYVQTALDDVQLLGEELSPMERQAAGKLLEYVHRTQMRELSHLKKVQHYEIKDFLQMDYATKASLDLTENGRSGKKHGSLYWLMDETKTAMGGRMLRSWIQRPLIDEARISQRQNVVEVFLDHFFERSDLTESLKGVYDIERLASRVSFGKTNPKDLLQLAATLGNVPQIKAILQGIGSPHLARLIEGLDPISELAGLISSAISPDAPHIITEGNIIQTGFDETLDQYRLVLREGTGWIAELEVKERANSGISNLKIDYNKKDGYYFHVTNSQLAHVPSHFFRKATLKNSERFGTEELARIEGEMLEAREKSANLEYEIFMRIREEAGKYIQRLQALAQTLAAVDVLQSFAAVAEQLHLVRPVFTAERCLQIEKGRHAVVEKVMGAQSYIPNSILLDQETDIQLITGPNMSGKSTYMRQLAIIVIMAQMGSYVPAQSASLPLFDAIFTRIGAADDLVSGQSTFMVEMMEANRAIRQASERSLILFDELGRGTATYDGMALAQAIIEHIHHYTGAKTLFATHYHELTALENSLEHLENVHVATLEKDGQVTFLHKIEPGPADKSYGIHVAKIAGLPEKLLERADNILSHLESQDTGLGSELPAASRPKQSQVAEQMSLFAEGTENPILTELRDLDIYNMTPLEVMAAVAELKKKL
;
A
#
# COMPACT_ATOMS: atom_id res chain seq x y z
N MET A 1 -47.93 15.97 21.30
CA MET A 1 -47.55 14.79 20.51
C MET A 1 -47.00 13.75 21.46
N ALA A 2 -47.63 12.58 21.56
CA ALA A 2 -47.08 11.53 22.43
C ALA A 2 -45.74 11.05 21.80
N VAL A 3 -44.66 11.21 22.54
CA VAL A 3 -43.36 10.67 22.16
C VAL A 3 -43.53 9.15 22.14
N GLU A 4 -43.51 8.54 20.97
CA GLU A 4 -43.57 7.07 20.82
C GLU A 4 -42.39 6.48 21.59
N LYS A 5 -42.64 5.71 22.64
CA LYS A 5 -41.61 5.11 23.51
C LYS A 5 -40.82 4.13 22.65
N LEU A 6 -39.59 4.50 22.31
CA LEU A 6 -38.63 3.62 21.63
C LEU A 6 -38.42 2.32 22.43
N SER A 7 -38.25 1.20 21.76
CA SER A 7 -37.87 -0.03 22.43
C SER A 7 -36.50 0.16 23.12
N PRO A 8 -36.24 -0.50 24.26
CA PRO A 8 -34.97 -0.33 24.98
C PRO A 8 -33.72 -0.64 24.12
N GLY A 9 -33.83 -1.59 23.18
CA GLY A 9 -32.74 -1.86 22.22
C GLY A 9 -32.50 -0.74 21.22
N MET A 10 -33.57 -0.04 20.75
CA MET A 10 -33.43 1.14 19.89
C MET A 10 -32.85 2.35 20.64
N GLN A 11 -33.19 2.51 21.94
CA GLN A 11 -32.58 3.55 22.76
C GLN A 11 -31.07 3.30 22.89
N GLN A 12 -30.66 2.06 23.17
CA GLN A 12 -29.23 1.68 23.25
C GLN A 12 -28.50 1.95 21.92
N TYR A 13 -29.13 1.64 20.74
CA TYR A 13 -28.58 1.95 19.44
C TYR A 13 -28.32 3.46 19.27
N LEU A 14 -29.31 4.29 19.57
CA LEU A 14 -29.21 5.74 19.45
C LEU A 14 -28.19 6.34 20.41
N ASP A 15 -28.07 5.82 21.62
CA ASP A 15 -27.10 6.29 22.58
C ASP A 15 -25.68 5.98 22.15
N ILE A 16 -25.41 4.79 21.64
CA ILE A 16 -24.12 4.43 21.03
C ILE A 16 -23.83 5.28 19.77
N LYS A 17 -24.84 5.46 18.89
CA LYS A 17 -24.66 6.24 17.64
C LYS A 17 -24.28 7.71 17.90
N LYS A 18 -24.66 8.30 19.02
CA LYS A 18 -24.24 9.67 19.39
C LYS A 18 -22.73 9.79 19.61
N ASP A 19 -22.09 8.71 20.10
CA ASP A 19 -20.64 8.68 20.34
C ASP A 19 -19.86 8.42 19.04
N TYR A 20 -20.52 7.86 18.00
CA TYR A 20 -19.93 7.54 16.70
C TYR A 20 -20.77 8.08 15.53
N PRO A 21 -20.97 9.42 15.45
CA PRO A 21 -21.88 10.03 14.46
C PRO A 21 -21.42 9.86 13.02
N ASP A 22 -20.11 9.80 12.79
CA ASP A 22 -19.42 9.71 11.49
C ASP A 22 -19.12 8.25 11.03
N ALA A 23 -19.56 7.24 11.80
CA ALA A 23 -19.34 5.84 11.48
C ALA A 23 -20.66 5.08 11.23
N PHE A 24 -20.70 4.17 10.28
CA PHE A 24 -21.78 3.17 10.18
C PHE A 24 -21.78 2.28 11.41
N LEU A 25 -22.90 2.22 12.16
CA LEU A 25 -23.00 1.40 13.37
C LEU A 25 -23.57 0.02 13.03
N LEU A 26 -22.71 -0.99 12.98
CA LEU A 26 -23.08 -2.40 12.90
C LEU A 26 -23.48 -2.91 14.29
N PHE A 27 -24.76 -2.99 14.53
CA PHE A 27 -25.33 -3.32 15.86
C PHE A 27 -25.73 -4.79 15.92
N ARG A 28 -25.11 -5.59 16.78
CA ARG A 28 -25.35 -7.03 16.88
C ARG A 28 -26.76 -7.35 17.40
N MET A 29 -27.53 -8.06 16.59
CA MET A 29 -28.88 -8.54 16.90
C MET A 29 -29.01 -10.04 16.54
N GLY A 30 -28.72 -10.92 17.49
CA GLY A 30 -28.67 -12.38 17.23
C GLY A 30 -27.62 -12.74 16.21
N ASP A 31 -28.03 -13.35 15.06
CA ASP A 31 -27.13 -13.77 13.99
C ASP A 31 -26.83 -12.70 12.94
N PHE A 32 -27.30 -11.46 13.16
CA PHE A 32 -27.12 -10.36 12.23
C PHE A 32 -26.45 -9.16 12.90
N TYR A 33 -25.73 -8.38 12.09
CA TYR A 33 -25.51 -6.96 12.36
C TYR A 33 -26.58 -6.15 11.64
N GLU A 34 -27.32 -5.38 12.39
CA GLU A 34 -28.40 -4.52 11.89
C GLU A 34 -27.94 -3.05 11.90
N LEU A 35 -28.31 -2.34 10.83
CA LEU A 35 -28.16 -0.87 10.71
C LEU A 35 -29.55 -0.26 10.71
N PHE A 36 -29.68 0.95 11.24
CA PHE A 36 -30.96 1.66 11.34
C PHE A 36 -30.87 3.09 10.84
N TYR A 37 -32.00 3.71 10.58
CA TYR A 37 -32.16 5.09 10.12
C TYR A 37 -31.32 5.37 8.86
N ASP A 38 -30.59 6.51 8.85
CA ASP A 38 -29.76 6.94 7.72
C ASP A 38 -28.63 5.95 7.41
N ASP A 39 -28.07 5.31 8.44
CA ASP A 39 -27.05 4.26 8.24
C ASP A 39 -27.62 3.10 7.40
N ALA A 40 -28.87 2.70 7.64
CA ALA A 40 -29.50 1.63 6.87
C ALA A 40 -29.76 2.02 5.42
N VAL A 41 -30.21 3.25 5.18
CA VAL A 41 -30.50 3.75 3.83
C VAL A 41 -29.22 3.84 3.00
N ASN A 42 -28.18 4.46 3.57
CA ASN A 42 -26.91 4.66 2.89
C ASN A 42 -26.17 3.32 2.68
N ALA A 43 -26.12 2.47 3.72
CA ALA A 43 -25.47 1.17 3.61
C ALA A 43 -26.20 0.26 2.61
N ALA A 44 -27.53 0.26 2.55
CA ALA A 44 -28.28 -0.53 1.57
C ALA A 44 -27.95 -0.15 0.13
N GLN A 45 -27.71 1.12 -0.13
CA GLN A 45 -27.32 1.63 -1.44
C GLN A 45 -25.87 1.25 -1.81
N ILE A 46 -24.92 1.43 -0.87
CA ILE A 46 -23.49 1.15 -1.10
C ILE A 46 -23.24 -0.35 -1.22
N LEU A 47 -23.87 -1.15 -0.36
CA LEU A 47 -23.67 -2.60 -0.26
C LEU A 47 -24.59 -3.40 -1.23
N GLU A 48 -25.48 -2.73 -1.94
CA GLU A 48 -26.49 -3.35 -2.82
C GLU A 48 -27.35 -4.40 -2.09
N ILE A 49 -27.68 -4.16 -0.80
CA ILE A 49 -28.52 -5.05 0.01
C ILE A 49 -29.93 -4.51 0.18
N SER A 50 -30.86 -5.39 0.53
CA SER A 50 -32.28 -5.04 0.69
C SER A 50 -32.52 -4.10 1.87
N LEU A 51 -33.07 -2.91 1.59
CA LEU A 51 -33.60 -2.02 2.62
C LEU A 51 -34.96 -2.55 3.08
N THR A 52 -35.14 -2.73 4.36
CA THR A 52 -36.42 -3.13 4.99
C THR A 52 -36.79 -2.12 6.06
N SER A 53 -37.84 -2.42 6.86
CA SER A 53 -38.20 -1.56 7.97
C SER A 53 -38.61 -2.38 9.18
N ARG A 54 -38.19 -1.92 10.36
CA ARG A 54 -38.68 -2.40 11.64
C ARG A 54 -40.02 -1.73 11.93
N ASN A 55 -40.99 -2.48 12.48
CA ASN A 55 -42.35 -2.01 12.74
C ASN A 55 -43.08 -1.49 11.49
N LYS A 56 -43.17 -2.33 10.45
CA LYS A 56 -43.80 -2.02 9.15
C LYS A 56 -45.21 -1.41 9.25
N ASN A 57 -45.92 -1.67 10.34
CA ASN A 57 -47.28 -1.20 10.60
C ASN A 57 -47.34 0.07 11.46
N ALA A 58 -46.20 0.67 11.86
CA ALA A 58 -46.16 1.92 12.59
C ALA A 58 -46.39 3.13 11.65
N GLN A 59 -46.84 4.27 12.20
CA GLN A 59 -46.96 5.50 11.40
C GLN A 59 -45.63 5.97 10.81
N ASN A 60 -44.52 5.74 11.52
CA ASN A 60 -43.15 6.01 11.05
C ASN A 60 -42.30 4.73 11.16
N PRO A 61 -42.29 3.86 10.16
CA PRO A 61 -41.46 2.67 10.19
C PRO A 61 -39.96 3.05 10.14
N ILE A 62 -39.16 2.42 11.01
CA ILE A 62 -37.70 2.69 11.09
C ILE A 62 -37.00 1.93 9.95
N PRO A 63 -36.30 2.63 9.04
CA PRO A 63 -35.48 1.97 8.03
C PRO A 63 -34.45 1.03 8.68
N MET A 64 -34.28 -0.14 8.10
CA MET A 64 -33.39 -1.19 8.61
C MET A 64 -32.74 -1.94 7.45
N ALA A 65 -31.47 -2.19 7.56
CA ALA A 65 -30.70 -3.12 6.74
C ALA A 65 -29.88 -4.06 7.63
N GLY A 66 -29.53 -5.24 7.18
CA GLY A 66 -28.78 -6.17 7.99
C GLY A 66 -27.95 -7.12 7.19
N VAL A 67 -26.80 -7.52 7.75
CA VAL A 67 -25.86 -8.47 7.18
C VAL A 67 -25.61 -9.61 8.17
N PRO A 68 -25.45 -10.87 7.74
CA PRO A 68 -25.14 -11.98 8.65
C PRO A 68 -23.77 -11.75 9.31
N TYR A 69 -23.67 -11.97 10.63
CA TYR A 69 -22.44 -11.66 11.36
C TYR A 69 -21.22 -12.47 10.87
N HIS A 70 -21.43 -13.71 10.46
CA HIS A 70 -20.37 -14.61 10.00
C HIS A 70 -19.78 -14.20 8.62
N SER A 71 -20.48 -13.39 7.84
CA SER A 71 -20.05 -12.86 6.56
C SER A 71 -19.88 -11.33 6.55
N ALA A 72 -19.92 -10.70 7.73
CA ALA A 72 -19.91 -9.25 7.86
C ALA A 72 -18.62 -8.61 7.28
N GLN A 73 -17.47 -9.31 7.34
CA GLN A 73 -16.18 -8.75 6.93
C GLN A 73 -16.20 -8.24 5.49
N GLN A 74 -16.76 -9.00 4.55
CA GLN A 74 -16.85 -8.57 3.13
C GLN A 74 -17.66 -7.28 2.94
N TYR A 75 -18.70 -7.06 3.75
CA TYR A 75 -19.50 -5.83 3.71
C TYR A 75 -18.78 -4.66 4.39
N ILE A 76 -18.06 -4.93 5.49
CA ILE A 76 -17.19 -3.94 6.15
C ILE A 76 -16.12 -3.47 5.19
N ASP A 77 -15.46 -4.39 4.46
CA ASP A 77 -14.42 -4.07 3.49
C ASP A 77 -14.96 -3.10 2.41
N VAL A 78 -16.17 -3.33 1.88
CA VAL A 78 -16.79 -2.46 0.87
C VAL A 78 -17.06 -1.05 1.42
N LEU A 79 -17.61 -0.94 2.64
CA LEU A 79 -17.87 0.37 3.27
C LEU A 79 -16.58 1.14 3.51
N VAL A 80 -15.55 0.47 4.02
CA VAL A 80 -14.25 1.09 4.34
C VAL A 80 -13.48 1.44 3.05
N GLU A 81 -13.54 0.61 2.00
CA GLU A 81 -12.97 0.93 0.69
C GLU A 81 -13.65 2.15 0.05
N SER A 82 -14.93 2.37 0.34
CA SER A 82 -15.68 3.56 -0.05
C SER A 82 -15.39 4.80 0.81
N GLY A 83 -14.43 4.73 1.76
CA GLY A 83 -13.97 5.85 2.57
C GLY A 83 -14.74 6.07 3.87
N TYR A 84 -15.62 5.13 4.27
CA TYR A 84 -16.41 5.28 5.50
C TYR A 84 -15.78 4.56 6.69
N LYS A 85 -16.12 5.05 7.90
CA LYS A 85 -15.81 4.38 9.18
C LYS A 85 -16.93 3.41 9.54
N VAL A 86 -16.60 2.31 10.21
CA VAL A 86 -17.55 1.29 10.66
C VAL A 86 -17.32 0.99 12.13
N ALA A 87 -18.29 1.26 13.00
CA ALA A 87 -18.28 0.92 14.42
C ALA A 87 -18.99 -0.43 14.63
N ILE A 88 -18.33 -1.37 15.30
CA ILE A 88 -18.86 -2.71 15.56
C ILE A 88 -19.31 -2.79 17.01
N ALA A 89 -20.61 -2.94 17.24
CA ALA A 89 -21.20 -3.10 18.57
C ALA A 89 -21.59 -4.57 18.81
N GLU A 90 -20.91 -5.20 19.78
CA GLU A 90 -21.14 -6.60 20.19
C GLU A 90 -21.95 -6.74 21.45
N GLN A 91 -22.56 -7.92 21.63
CA GLN A 91 -23.26 -8.31 22.85
C GLN A 91 -22.22 -8.69 23.92
N MET A 92 -22.27 -7.99 25.07
CA MET A 92 -21.31 -8.18 26.16
C MET A 92 -21.71 -9.26 27.17
N GLU A 93 -22.91 -9.85 27.03
CA GLU A 93 -23.46 -10.88 27.93
C GLU A 93 -24.28 -11.92 27.15
N ASP A 94 -24.37 -13.13 27.66
CA ASP A 94 -25.18 -14.19 27.03
C ASP A 94 -26.68 -13.78 27.10
N PRO A 95 -27.40 -13.80 25.95
CA PRO A 95 -28.84 -13.49 25.93
C PRO A 95 -29.70 -14.36 26.86
N LYS A 96 -29.21 -15.55 27.23
CA LYS A 96 -29.92 -16.46 28.17
C LYS A 96 -29.79 -16.07 29.64
N GLU A 97 -28.71 -15.32 29.97
CA GLU A 97 -28.42 -14.88 31.35
C GLU A 97 -28.84 -13.43 31.61
N ALA A 98 -29.11 -12.67 30.57
CA ALA A 98 -29.43 -11.26 30.63
C ALA A 98 -30.77 -11.00 31.37
N LYS A 99 -30.73 -10.24 32.44
CA LYS A 99 -31.93 -9.74 33.15
C LYS A 99 -32.44 -8.45 32.49
N GLY A 100 -33.05 -8.56 31.30
CA GLY A 100 -33.58 -7.42 30.56
C GLY A 100 -33.06 -7.33 29.13
N VAL A 101 -32.60 -6.15 28.69
CA VAL A 101 -32.00 -5.95 27.38
C VAL A 101 -30.52 -6.29 27.45
N VAL A 102 -30.05 -7.20 26.59
CA VAL A 102 -28.63 -7.54 26.45
C VAL A 102 -27.80 -6.28 26.23
N LYS A 103 -26.78 -6.07 27.06
CA LYS A 103 -25.87 -4.94 26.98
C LYS A 103 -24.99 -5.08 25.71
N ARG A 104 -24.86 -3.99 24.98
CA ARG A 104 -23.97 -3.91 23.82
C ARG A 104 -23.02 -2.73 23.95
N GLU A 105 -21.79 -2.95 23.55
CA GLU A 105 -20.74 -1.93 23.52
C GLU A 105 -20.00 -1.99 22.20
N VAL A 106 -19.44 -0.85 21.76
CA VAL A 106 -18.53 -0.84 20.62
C VAL A 106 -17.23 -1.49 21.04
N VAL A 107 -16.82 -2.51 20.31
CA VAL A 107 -15.59 -3.27 20.57
C VAL A 107 -14.45 -2.90 19.61
N GLN A 108 -14.79 -2.27 18.48
CA GLN A 108 -13.82 -1.83 17.47
C GLN A 108 -14.47 -0.80 16.55
N VAL A 109 -13.66 0.17 16.11
CA VAL A 109 -13.99 1.04 14.97
C VAL A 109 -12.99 0.75 13.84
N ILE A 110 -13.49 0.34 12.68
CA ILE A 110 -12.68 0.06 11.49
C ILE A 110 -12.76 1.28 10.57
N THR A 111 -11.60 1.78 10.16
CA THR A 111 -11.48 2.94 9.27
C THR A 111 -10.56 2.60 8.09
N PRO A 112 -10.51 3.40 7.01
CA PRO A 112 -9.62 3.14 5.88
C PRO A 112 -8.16 2.93 6.24
N GLY A 113 -7.65 3.60 7.28
CA GLY A 113 -6.29 3.46 7.78
C GLY A 113 -6.08 2.33 8.79
N THR A 114 -7.16 1.79 9.39
CA THR A 114 -7.06 0.77 10.46
C THR A 114 -7.49 -0.64 10.04
N VAL A 115 -7.69 -0.91 8.76
CA VAL A 115 -8.04 -2.25 8.25
C VAL A 115 -6.89 -3.21 8.46
N VAL A 116 -7.13 -4.30 9.20
CA VAL A 116 -6.17 -5.39 9.48
C VAL A 116 -6.47 -6.64 8.65
N ASP A 117 -7.74 -6.96 8.46
CA ASP A 117 -8.20 -8.13 7.72
C ASP A 117 -8.73 -7.68 6.34
N SER A 118 -7.84 -7.53 5.35
CA SER A 118 -8.30 -7.44 3.97
C SER A 118 -8.37 -8.83 3.35
N SER A 119 -9.46 -9.15 2.67
CA SER A 119 -9.63 -10.37 1.88
C SER A 119 -8.71 -10.43 0.65
N LYS A 120 -7.90 -9.40 0.42
CA LYS A 120 -6.99 -9.27 -0.72
C LYS A 120 -5.65 -9.99 -0.43
N PRO A 121 -5.25 -10.97 -1.27
CA PRO A 121 -4.10 -11.84 -0.99
C PRO A 121 -2.74 -11.14 -1.00
N ASP A 122 -2.54 -10.05 -1.75
CA ASP A 122 -1.26 -9.37 -1.91
C ASP A 122 -1.35 -7.91 -1.50
N SER A 123 -1.56 -7.65 -0.24
CA SER A 123 -1.67 -6.28 0.20
C SER A 123 -0.31 -5.60 0.31
N ALA A 124 -0.18 -4.54 -0.44
CA ALA A 124 0.70 -3.45 -0.07
C ALA A 124 0.39 -3.02 1.39
N ASN A 125 1.35 -2.37 2.04
CA ASN A 125 1.14 -1.74 3.34
C ASN A 125 -0.11 -0.84 3.33
N ASN A 126 -0.79 -0.75 4.47
CA ASN A 126 -1.90 0.17 4.68
C ASN A 126 -1.48 1.19 5.75
N PHE A 127 -0.92 2.30 5.32
CA PHE A 127 -0.41 3.31 6.24
C PHE A 127 -1.52 4.24 6.72
N LEU A 128 -1.64 4.36 8.03
CA LEU A 128 -2.36 5.41 8.74
C LEU A 128 -1.37 6.51 9.10
N VAL A 129 -1.70 7.75 8.77
CA VAL A 129 -0.82 8.92 9.01
C VAL A 129 -1.41 9.80 10.08
N ALA A 130 -0.59 10.36 10.97
CA ALA A 130 -0.97 11.48 11.83
C ALA A 130 -0.13 12.71 11.51
N LEU A 131 -0.77 13.87 11.55
CA LEU A 131 -0.17 15.17 11.30
C LEU A 131 -0.47 16.12 12.45
N ASP A 132 0.58 16.74 12.95
CA ASP A 132 0.49 17.85 13.92
C ASP A 132 1.33 19.03 13.48
N TYR A 133 1.01 20.22 14.00
CA TYR A 133 1.71 21.45 13.61
C TYR A 133 1.88 22.39 14.81
N SER A 134 3.10 22.84 15.03
CA SER A 134 3.43 23.89 15.98
C SER A 134 4.73 24.58 15.60
N ASP A 135 4.83 25.88 15.89
CA ASP A 135 6.04 26.71 15.74
C ASP A 135 6.71 26.66 14.34
N GLY A 136 5.91 26.52 13.30
CA GLY A 136 6.41 26.46 11.92
C GLY A 136 6.86 25.07 11.46
N LEU A 137 6.71 24.03 12.28
CA LEU A 137 7.08 22.65 11.98
C LEU A 137 5.87 21.73 11.95
N TYR A 138 5.83 20.84 10.96
CA TYR A 138 4.89 19.72 10.89
C TYR A 138 5.55 18.46 11.45
N GLY A 139 4.90 17.82 12.43
CA GLY A 139 5.23 16.46 12.83
C GLY A 139 4.38 15.47 12.03
N LEU A 140 5.00 14.56 11.30
CA LEU A 140 4.34 13.51 10.54
C LEU A 140 4.72 12.15 11.12
N ALA A 141 3.74 11.41 11.64
CA ALA A 141 3.90 10.03 12.07
C ALA A 141 3.07 9.11 11.17
N TYR A 142 3.59 7.92 10.86
CA TYR A 142 2.80 6.91 10.16
C TYR A 142 2.98 5.52 10.75
N MET A 143 1.96 4.70 10.58
CA MET A 143 1.89 3.35 11.12
C MET A 143 1.20 2.40 10.14
N ASP A 144 1.69 1.17 10.04
CA ASP A 144 0.96 0.05 9.45
C ASP A 144 0.59 -0.94 10.57
N LEU A 145 -0.70 -1.05 10.87
CA LEU A 145 -1.21 -1.94 11.92
C LEU A 145 -0.99 -3.43 11.63
N VAL A 146 -0.77 -3.79 10.36
CA VAL A 146 -0.55 -5.20 9.99
C VAL A 146 0.90 -5.62 10.23
N THR A 147 1.87 -4.75 9.92
CA THR A 147 3.30 -5.05 10.09
C THR A 147 3.87 -4.55 11.41
N GLY A 148 3.11 -3.70 12.11
CA GLY A 148 3.56 -2.99 13.31
C GLY A 148 4.62 -1.92 13.02
N GLU A 149 4.85 -1.57 11.77
CA GLU A 149 5.75 -0.48 11.38
C GLU A 149 5.25 0.84 11.95
N PHE A 150 6.13 1.60 12.60
CA PHE A 150 5.81 2.88 13.20
C PHE A 150 6.99 3.84 13.02
N GLN A 151 6.80 4.91 12.26
CA GLN A 151 7.85 5.88 11.94
C GLN A 151 7.35 7.31 12.11
N VAL A 152 8.31 8.23 12.30
CA VAL A 152 8.04 9.66 12.53
C VAL A 152 9.12 10.52 11.92
N THR A 153 8.74 11.70 11.44
CA THR A 153 9.64 12.74 10.91
C THR A 153 9.09 14.13 11.21
N SER A 154 9.94 15.15 11.11
CA SER A 154 9.56 16.56 11.17
C SER A 154 9.82 17.25 9.83
N LEU A 155 8.90 18.11 9.38
CA LEU A 155 8.94 18.79 8.07
C LEU A 155 8.63 20.26 8.22
N GLU A 156 9.32 21.11 7.46
CA GLU A 156 9.16 22.57 7.53
C GLU A 156 8.10 23.10 6.55
N ASP A 157 7.73 22.33 5.52
CA ASP A 157 6.86 22.76 4.44
C ASP A 157 5.68 21.80 4.25
N PHE A 158 4.47 22.35 4.13
CA PHE A 158 3.24 21.57 3.86
C PHE A 158 3.29 20.84 2.51
N ALA A 159 4.01 21.37 1.52
CA ALA A 159 4.18 20.66 0.25
C ALA A 159 4.98 19.36 0.41
N LEU A 160 6.00 19.35 1.29
CA LEU A 160 6.73 18.12 1.66
C LEU A 160 5.84 17.12 2.39
N VAL A 161 4.99 17.61 3.31
CA VAL A 161 3.98 16.78 3.99
C VAL A 161 3.05 16.11 2.98
N CYS A 162 2.47 16.86 2.05
CA CYS A 162 1.62 16.33 0.98
C CYS A 162 2.37 15.31 0.10
N GLY A 163 3.63 15.58 -0.20
CA GLY A 163 4.51 14.68 -0.95
C GLY A 163 4.68 13.33 -0.22
N GLU A 164 4.96 13.36 1.08
CA GLU A 164 5.17 12.15 1.87
C GLU A 164 3.87 11.35 2.06
N ILE A 165 2.73 12.00 2.33
CA ILE A 165 1.42 11.35 2.41
C ILE A 165 1.05 10.64 1.09
N ARG A 166 1.33 11.27 -0.07
CA ARG A 166 1.14 10.64 -1.39
C ARG A 166 2.08 9.45 -1.60
N ASN A 167 3.34 9.57 -1.19
CA ASN A 167 4.32 8.49 -1.25
C ASN A 167 3.89 7.26 -0.43
N LEU A 168 3.32 7.49 0.75
CA LEU A 168 2.76 6.46 1.64
C LEU A 168 1.45 5.87 1.08
N LYS A 169 0.83 6.49 0.09
CA LYS A 169 -0.51 6.14 -0.42
C LYS A 169 -1.55 6.03 0.71
N ALA A 170 -1.42 6.89 1.73
CA ALA A 170 -2.36 6.93 2.84
C ALA A 170 -3.78 7.22 2.35
N ARG A 171 -4.77 6.65 3.03
CA ARG A 171 -6.20 6.89 2.76
C ARG A 171 -6.87 7.70 3.85
N GLU A 172 -6.20 7.81 4.99
CA GLU A 172 -6.67 8.49 6.18
C GLU A 172 -5.54 9.26 6.86
N VAL A 173 -5.84 10.48 7.30
CA VAL A 173 -4.95 11.33 8.09
C VAL A 173 -5.61 11.72 9.39
N VAL A 174 -4.92 11.46 10.50
CA VAL A 174 -5.31 11.87 11.86
C VAL A 174 -4.70 13.23 12.15
N LEU A 175 -5.52 14.19 12.45
CA LEU A 175 -5.12 15.57 12.67
C LEU A 175 -5.11 15.91 14.16
N GLY A 176 -4.01 16.52 14.58
CA GLY A 176 -3.84 17.01 15.94
C GLY A 176 -4.18 18.49 16.12
N TYR A 177 -4.50 19.20 15.03
CA TYR A 177 -4.80 20.62 15.02
C TYR A 177 -5.91 20.94 14.01
N ALA A 178 -6.49 22.13 14.13
CA ALA A 178 -7.45 22.61 13.14
C ALA A 178 -6.70 23.08 11.88
N LEU A 179 -6.99 22.44 10.75
CA LEU A 179 -6.39 22.81 9.46
C LEU A 179 -6.85 24.20 9.00
N PRO A 180 -5.95 24.98 8.41
CA PRO A 180 -6.36 26.10 7.54
C PRO A 180 -7.23 25.57 6.39
N GLU A 181 -8.24 26.34 5.97
CA GLU A 181 -9.18 25.93 4.91
C GLU A 181 -8.47 25.50 3.60
N ALA A 182 -7.38 26.18 3.24
CA ALA A 182 -6.58 25.85 2.07
C ALA A 182 -5.90 24.47 2.18
N GLU A 183 -5.39 24.10 3.36
CA GLU A 183 -4.75 22.79 3.61
C GLU A 183 -5.80 21.68 3.65
N GLU A 184 -6.96 21.94 4.27
CA GLU A 184 -8.09 21.01 4.29
C GLU A 184 -8.58 20.70 2.87
N GLN A 185 -8.71 21.72 2.02
CA GLN A 185 -9.11 21.55 0.62
C GLN A 185 -8.09 20.73 -0.18
N VAL A 186 -6.81 20.82 0.13
CA VAL A 186 -5.78 19.96 -0.48
C VAL A 186 -5.90 18.51 -0.01
N LEU A 187 -5.94 18.27 1.31
CA LEU A 187 -5.96 16.91 1.86
C LEU A 187 -7.27 16.19 1.56
N ALA A 188 -8.42 16.79 1.90
CA ALA A 188 -9.72 16.17 1.70
C ALA A 188 -10.22 16.26 0.25
N GLY A 189 -10.09 17.44 -0.40
CA GLY A 189 -10.62 17.69 -1.73
C GLY A 189 -9.74 17.13 -2.85
N GLN A 190 -8.46 17.52 -2.92
CA GLN A 190 -7.58 17.13 -4.03
C GLN A 190 -6.96 15.74 -3.84
N MET A 191 -6.61 15.37 -2.60
CA MET A 191 -6.01 14.05 -2.30
C MET A 191 -7.05 13.00 -1.93
N ASN A 192 -8.31 13.36 -1.74
CA ASN A 192 -9.42 12.48 -1.38
C ASN A 192 -9.13 11.64 -0.11
N LEU A 193 -8.58 12.28 0.92
CA LEU A 193 -8.23 11.65 2.19
C LEU A 193 -9.37 11.77 3.20
N LEU A 194 -9.60 10.72 3.97
CA LEU A 194 -10.44 10.80 5.17
C LEU A 194 -9.68 11.56 6.26
N LEU A 195 -10.26 12.63 6.78
CA LEU A 195 -9.70 13.39 7.88
C LEU A 195 -10.34 12.97 9.21
N SER A 196 -9.51 12.60 10.17
CA SER A 196 -9.91 12.20 11.52
C SER A 196 -9.21 13.09 12.55
N TYR A 197 -9.87 13.41 13.65
CA TYR A 197 -9.34 14.39 14.62
C TYR A 197 -9.09 13.77 15.99
N VAL A 198 -7.94 14.09 16.59
CA VAL A 198 -7.56 13.69 17.95
C VAL A 198 -6.90 14.86 18.66
N GLN A 199 -7.46 15.29 19.81
CA GLN A 199 -6.93 16.43 20.57
C GLN A 199 -5.84 16.03 21.57
N THR A 200 -5.90 14.82 22.11
CA THR A 200 -4.98 14.30 23.12
C THR A 200 -3.91 13.42 22.49
N ALA A 201 -2.71 13.42 23.06
CA ALA A 201 -1.64 12.52 22.67
C ALA A 201 -1.38 11.50 23.78
N LEU A 202 -1.23 10.23 23.44
CA LEU A 202 -0.80 9.20 24.38
C LEU A 202 0.72 9.25 24.50
N ASP A 203 1.24 9.39 25.73
CA ASP A 203 2.68 9.39 25.98
C ASP A 203 3.12 8.02 26.51
N ASP A 204 3.26 7.04 25.59
CA ASP A 204 3.78 5.72 25.89
C ASP A 204 5.30 5.72 25.72
N VAL A 205 6.05 5.81 26.82
CA VAL A 205 7.51 5.86 26.82
C VAL A 205 8.14 4.60 26.23
N GLN A 206 7.48 3.43 26.33
CA GLN A 206 8.02 2.17 25.77
C GLN A 206 7.99 2.19 24.23
N LEU A 207 6.91 2.71 23.65
CA LEU A 207 6.74 2.82 22.19
C LEU A 207 7.43 4.06 21.63
N LEU A 208 7.33 5.22 22.29
CA LEU A 208 7.86 6.48 21.78
C LEU A 208 9.37 6.67 22.06
N GLY A 209 9.91 6.05 23.13
CA GLY A 209 11.30 6.27 23.53
C GLY A 209 11.55 7.69 24.05
N GLU A 210 12.82 8.07 24.26
CA GLU A 210 13.22 9.37 24.82
C GLU A 210 13.83 10.34 23.78
N GLU A 211 14.19 9.86 22.60
CA GLU A 211 15.04 10.55 21.62
C GLU A 211 14.26 11.44 20.61
N LEU A 212 12.93 11.40 20.63
CA LEU A 212 12.09 12.16 19.70
C LEU A 212 12.04 13.64 20.02
N SER A 213 12.00 14.49 18.98
CA SER A 213 11.69 15.91 19.14
C SER A 213 10.27 16.09 19.74
N PRO A 214 9.96 17.22 20.38
CA PRO A 214 8.63 17.46 20.95
C PRO A 214 7.51 17.34 19.90
N MET A 215 7.74 17.80 18.67
CA MET A 215 6.76 17.74 17.57
C MET A 215 6.53 16.32 17.09
N GLU A 216 7.58 15.54 16.93
CA GLU A 216 7.49 14.11 16.57
C GLU A 216 6.75 13.30 17.64
N ARG A 217 7.08 13.53 18.92
CA ARG A 217 6.39 12.91 20.06
C ARG A 217 4.90 13.21 20.06
N GLN A 218 4.50 14.45 19.76
CA GLN A 218 3.11 14.83 19.66
C GLN A 218 2.39 14.11 18.50
N ALA A 219 2.96 14.13 17.30
CA ALA A 219 2.36 13.46 16.15
C ALA A 219 2.24 11.93 16.37
N ALA A 220 3.31 11.29 16.88
CA ALA A 220 3.30 9.85 17.19
C ALA A 220 2.33 9.51 18.33
N GLY A 221 2.26 10.34 19.39
CA GLY A 221 1.34 10.15 20.52
C GLY A 221 -0.13 10.30 20.10
N LYS A 222 -0.46 11.21 19.17
CA LYS A 222 -1.81 11.35 18.61
C LYS A 222 -2.20 10.16 17.73
N LEU A 223 -1.26 9.64 16.95
CA LEU A 223 -1.48 8.41 16.18
C LEU A 223 -1.77 7.22 17.10
N LEU A 224 -1.00 7.04 18.18
CA LEU A 224 -1.24 5.99 19.18
C LEU A 224 -2.60 6.16 19.85
N GLU A 225 -2.97 7.38 20.28
CA GLU A 225 -4.27 7.67 20.89
C GLU A 225 -5.44 7.31 19.95
N TYR A 226 -5.32 7.68 18.67
CA TYR A 226 -6.33 7.34 17.67
C TYR A 226 -6.49 5.82 17.50
N VAL A 227 -5.37 5.13 17.39
CA VAL A 227 -5.37 3.67 17.24
C VAL A 227 -5.91 3.00 18.50
N HIS A 228 -5.54 3.45 19.69
CA HIS A 228 -6.08 2.96 20.95
C HIS A 228 -7.60 3.14 21.04
N ARG A 229 -8.12 4.31 20.67
CA ARG A 229 -9.58 4.58 20.65
C ARG A 229 -10.33 3.74 19.62
N THR A 230 -9.73 3.49 18.46
CA THR A 230 -10.40 2.73 17.38
C THR A 230 -10.31 1.24 17.57
N GLN A 231 -9.19 0.71 18.08
CA GLN A 231 -8.99 -0.73 18.26
C GLN A 231 -9.45 -1.24 19.64
N MET A 232 -9.55 -0.37 20.66
CA MET A 232 -10.06 -0.68 22.02
C MET A 232 -9.37 -1.87 22.69
N ARG A 233 -8.07 -2.06 22.43
CA ARG A 233 -7.24 -3.14 22.97
C ARG A 233 -5.77 -2.77 22.98
N GLU A 234 -4.96 -3.52 23.74
CA GLU A 234 -3.52 -3.39 23.69
C GLU A 234 -2.97 -3.95 22.37
N LEU A 235 -1.98 -3.26 21.81
CA LEU A 235 -1.34 -3.57 20.53
C LEU A 235 0.13 -3.90 20.75
N SER A 236 0.40 -5.05 21.35
CA SER A 236 1.74 -5.50 21.71
C SER A 236 2.68 -5.75 20.52
N HIS A 237 2.15 -5.77 19.29
CA HIS A 237 2.90 -5.94 18.05
C HIS A 237 3.43 -4.64 17.45
N LEU A 238 3.05 -3.49 17.99
CA LEU A 238 3.61 -2.23 17.52
C LEU A 238 5.10 -2.16 17.87
N LYS A 239 5.92 -1.81 16.88
CA LYS A 239 7.35 -1.58 17.06
C LYS A 239 7.56 -0.23 17.74
N LYS A 240 8.69 -0.09 18.44
CA LYS A 240 9.13 1.22 18.91
C LYS A 240 9.21 2.17 17.71
N VAL A 241 8.70 3.38 17.87
CA VAL A 241 8.75 4.39 16.81
C VAL A 241 10.19 4.66 16.38
N GLN A 242 10.40 4.77 15.09
CA GLN A 242 11.70 5.09 14.51
C GLN A 242 11.64 6.47 13.87
N HIS A 243 12.57 7.33 14.24
CA HIS A 243 12.82 8.58 13.53
C HIS A 243 13.47 8.28 12.19
N TYR A 244 13.05 8.98 11.13
CA TYR A 244 13.69 8.97 9.83
C TYR A 244 13.77 10.39 9.26
N GLU A 245 14.85 10.67 8.55
CA GLU A 245 14.92 11.87 7.73
C GLU A 245 14.64 11.51 6.28
N ILE A 246 13.83 12.34 5.60
CA ILE A 246 13.58 12.13 4.17
C ILE A 246 14.92 12.17 3.40
N LYS A 247 15.88 12.97 3.90
CA LYS A 247 17.22 13.12 3.33
C LYS A 247 18.11 11.87 3.46
N ASP A 248 17.73 10.86 4.23
CA ASP A 248 18.49 9.59 4.34
C ASP A 248 18.31 8.69 3.11
N PHE A 249 17.37 9.04 2.24
CA PHE A 249 17.04 8.28 1.04
C PHE A 249 17.10 9.16 -0.21
N LEU A 250 17.33 8.52 -1.36
CA LEU A 250 17.20 9.15 -2.67
C LEU A 250 15.78 9.72 -2.83
N GLN A 251 15.69 11.05 -2.87
CA GLN A 251 14.42 11.75 -2.92
C GLN A 251 13.78 11.64 -4.30
N MET A 252 12.53 11.21 -4.33
CA MET A 252 11.70 11.16 -5.52
C MET A 252 10.28 11.51 -5.12
N ASP A 253 9.68 12.48 -5.78
CA ASP A 253 8.26 12.77 -5.56
C ASP A 253 7.34 11.73 -6.21
N TYR A 254 6.04 11.85 -5.95
CA TYR A 254 5.05 10.94 -6.50
C TYR A 254 5.03 10.96 -8.05
N ALA A 255 5.17 12.15 -8.67
CA ALA A 255 5.19 12.31 -10.13
C ALA A 255 6.40 11.59 -10.74
N THR A 256 7.58 11.76 -10.15
CA THR A 256 8.81 11.05 -10.54
C THR A 256 8.64 9.54 -10.44
N LYS A 257 8.13 9.03 -9.30
CA LYS A 257 7.89 7.59 -9.12
C LYS A 257 6.88 7.02 -10.13
N ALA A 258 5.84 7.77 -10.44
CA ALA A 258 4.81 7.40 -11.42
C ALA A 258 5.35 7.44 -12.86
N SER A 259 6.08 8.51 -13.24
CA SER A 259 6.65 8.64 -14.59
C SER A 259 7.69 7.58 -14.92
N LEU A 260 8.39 7.05 -13.88
CA LEU A 260 9.39 5.99 -14.01
C LEU A 260 8.79 4.58 -13.88
N ASP A 261 7.48 4.43 -13.72
CA ASP A 261 6.80 3.14 -13.57
C ASP A 261 7.46 2.25 -12.47
N LEU A 262 7.77 2.81 -11.28
CA LEU A 262 8.56 2.09 -10.28
C LEU A 262 7.83 0.89 -9.67
N THR A 263 6.60 1.05 -9.21
CA THR A 263 5.84 -0.02 -8.54
C THR A 263 4.63 -0.49 -9.34
N GLU A 264 4.10 0.35 -10.19
CA GLU A 264 2.93 0.12 -11.02
C GLU A 264 3.14 0.81 -12.36
N ASN A 265 2.60 0.25 -13.43
CA ASN A 265 2.64 0.87 -14.75
C ASN A 265 1.60 2.00 -14.82
N GLY A 266 2.02 3.21 -15.13
CA GLY A 266 1.18 4.42 -15.09
C GLY A 266 -0.06 4.38 -16.01
N ARG A 267 -0.03 3.59 -17.11
CA ARG A 267 -1.16 3.45 -18.04
C ARG A 267 -2.18 2.41 -17.59
N SER A 268 -1.72 1.29 -17.05
CA SER A 268 -2.59 0.14 -16.70
C SER A 268 -2.94 0.08 -15.22
N GLY A 269 -2.22 0.80 -14.34
CA GLY A 269 -2.34 0.69 -12.88
C GLY A 269 -1.91 -0.68 -12.33
N LYS A 270 -1.32 -1.55 -13.16
CA LYS A 270 -0.95 -2.92 -12.78
C LYS A 270 0.55 -3.03 -12.48
N LYS A 271 0.93 -4.05 -11.71
CA LYS A 271 2.32 -4.40 -11.43
C LYS A 271 3.12 -4.67 -12.70
N HIS A 272 2.54 -5.34 -13.70
CA HIS A 272 3.21 -5.73 -14.95
C HIS A 272 3.72 -4.51 -15.72
N GLY A 273 4.99 -4.54 -16.10
CA GLY A 273 5.67 -3.45 -16.81
C GLY A 273 6.28 -2.39 -15.89
N SER A 274 6.34 -2.62 -14.57
CA SER A 274 7.04 -1.76 -13.60
C SER A 274 8.42 -2.30 -13.23
N LEU A 275 9.26 -1.47 -12.58
CA LEU A 275 10.53 -1.91 -12.02
C LEU A 275 10.31 -3.00 -10.95
N TYR A 276 9.29 -2.84 -10.10
CA TYR A 276 8.92 -3.84 -9.11
C TYR A 276 8.59 -5.20 -9.76
N TRP A 277 7.82 -5.21 -10.87
CA TRP A 277 7.55 -6.45 -11.61
C TRP A 277 8.82 -7.11 -12.15
N LEU A 278 9.79 -6.31 -12.62
CA LEU A 278 11.07 -6.81 -13.14
C LEU A 278 11.88 -7.50 -12.05
N MET A 279 11.95 -6.87 -10.87
CA MET A 279 12.85 -7.22 -9.76
C MET A 279 12.26 -8.26 -8.79
N ASP A 280 10.96 -8.58 -8.91
CA ASP A 280 10.27 -9.41 -7.92
C ASP A 280 10.33 -10.91 -8.25
N GLU A 281 11.43 -11.51 -7.83
CA GLU A 281 11.63 -12.97 -7.74
C GLU A 281 11.57 -13.45 -6.27
N THR A 282 10.99 -12.64 -5.37
CA THR A 282 10.81 -13.01 -3.96
C THR A 282 9.85 -14.19 -3.82
N LYS A 283 10.01 -14.96 -2.75
CA LYS A 283 9.20 -16.15 -2.46
C LYS A 283 8.27 -15.96 -1.28
N THR A 284 8.46 -14.88 -0.53
CA THR A 284 7.67 -14.53 0.65
C THR A 284 6.93 -13.19 0.45
N ALA A 285 5.75 -13.06 1.04
CA ALA A 285 5.01 -11.80 1.01
C ALA A 285 5.78 -10.66 1.72
N MET A 286 6.52 -10.99 2.78
CA MET A 286 7.38 -10.05 3.52
C MET A 286 8.52 -9.53 2.64
N GLY A 287 9.17 -10.43 1.87
CA GLY A 287 10.19 -10.07 0.88
C GLY A 287 9.64 -9.14 -0.19
N GLY A 288 8.46 -9.43 -0.73
CA GLY A 288 7.79 -8.56 -1.72
C GLY A 288 7.50 -7.15 -1.18
N ARG A 289 7.03 -7.02 0.08
CA ARG A 289 6.83 -5.71 0.72
C ARG A 289 8.15 -4.96 0.91
N MET A 290 9.18 -5.64 1.40
CA MET A 290 10.51 -5.05 1.59
C MET A 290 11.14 -4.61 0.27
N LEU A 291 11.04 -5.39 -0.79
CA LEU A 291 11.51 -5.04 -2.13
C LEU A 291 10.82 -3.75 -2.63
N ARG A 292 9.49 -3.68 -2.48
CA ARG A 292 8.72 -2.48 -2.85
C ARG A 292 9.22 -1.25 -2.08
N SER A 293 9.46 -1.38 -0.77
CA SER A 293 10.02 -0.31 0.07
C SER A 293 11.42 0.12 -0.40
N TRP A 294 12.31 -0.82 -0.74
CA TRP A 294 13.66 -0.51 -1.21
C TRP A 294 13.67 0.20 -2.57
N ILE A 295 12.73 -0.12 -3.45
CA ILE A 295 12.55 0.59 -4.74
C ILE A 295 12.03 2.00 -4.52
N GLN A 296 11.11 2.20 -3.58
CA GLN A 296 10.51 3.52 -3.29
C GLN A 296 11.44 4.45 -2.50
N ARG A 297 12.37 3.89 -1.71
CA ARG A 297 13.32 4.59 -0.84
C ARG A 297 14.74 4.02 -1.01
N PRO A 298 15.41 4.24 -2.16
CA PRO A 298 16.80 3.84 -2.35
C PRO A 298 17.71 4.57 -1.38
N LEU A 299 18.81 3.96 -1.01
CA LEU A 299 19.76 4.48 -0.02
C LEU A 299 20.68 5.56 -0.64
N ILE A 300 21.19 6.45 0.23
CA ILE A 300 22.30 7.36 -0.09
C ILE A 300 23.57 7.06 0.72
N ASP A 301 23.52 6.01 1.55
CA ASP A 301 24.66 5.53 2.33
C ASP A 301 25.39 4.44 1.55
N GLU A 302 26.58 4.76 1.04
CA GLU A 302 27.43 3.86 0.28
C GLU A 302 27.78 2.58 1.03
N ALA A 303 28.03 2.66 2.34
CA ALA A 303 28.39 1.49 3.14
C ALA A 303 27.22 0.49 3.20
N ARG A 304 26.00 0.97 3.39
CA ARG A 304 24.79 0.13 3.39
C ARG A 304 24.49 -0.44 2.02
N ILE A 305 24.69 0.34 0.94
CA ILE A 305 24.54 -0.12 -0.44
C ILE A 305 25.55 -1.24 -0.73
N SER A 306 26.83 -1.01 -0.42
CA SER A 306 27.90 -1.99 -0.62
C SER A 306 27.67 -3.29 0.16
N GLN A 307 27.13 -3.21 1.39
CA GLN A 307 26.73 -4.40 2.16
C GLN A 307 25.71 -5.26 1.42
N ARG A 308 24.67 -4.65 0.81
CA ARG A 308 23.69 -5.37 0.00
C ARG A 308 24.33 -6.00 -1.23
N GLN A 309 25.15 -5.24 -1.97
CA GLN A 309 25.84 -5.71 -3.17
C GLN A 309 26.80 -6.86 -2.87
N ASN A 310 27.51 -6.83 -1.74
CA ASN A 310 28.39 -7.92 -1.32
C ASN A 310 27.60 -9.22 -1.06
N VAL A 311 26.41 -9.14 -0.49
CA VAL A 311 25.55 -10.32 -0.31
C VAL A 311 25.02 -10.84 -1.65
N VAL A 312 24.66 -9.93 -2.59
CA VAL A 312 24.24 -10.31 -3.95
C VAL A 312 25.38 -11.04 -4.67
N GLU A 313 26.61 -10.56 -4.57
CA GLU A 313 27.81 -11.22 -5.12
C GLU A 313 27.98 -12.62 -4.57
N VAL A 314 27.89 -12.78 -3.24
CA VAL A 314 27.97 -14.10 -2.59
C VAL A 314 26.89 -15.05 -3.11
N PHE A 315 25.67 -14.59 -3.31
CA PHE A 315 24.58 -15.43 -3.86
C PHE A 315 24.73 -15.73 -5.35
N LEU A 316 25.41 -14.90 -6.12
CA LEU A 316 25.77 -15.18 -7.53
C LEU A 316 26.84 -16.26 -7.62
N ASP A 317 27.85 -16.21 -6.75
CA ASP A 317 28.94 -17.17 -6.73
C ASP A 317 28.51 -18.56 -6.19
N HIS A 318 27.42 -18.63 -5.42
CA HIS A 318 26.91 -19.85 -4.79
C HIS A 318 25.53 -20.24 -5.32
N PHE A 319 25.47 -20.59 -6.61
CA PHE A 319 24.21 -20.88 -7.33
C PHE A 319 23.38 -22.00 -6.70
N PHE A 320 24.03 -23.12 -6.30
CA PHE A 320 23.30 -24.28 -5.75
C PHE A 320 22.70 -23.96 -4.39
N GLU A 321 23.48 -23.35 -3.50
CA GLU A 321 23.03 -22.94 -2.17
C GLU A 321 21.90 -21.88 -2.28
N ARG A 322 21.99 -20.93 -3.23
CA ARG A 322 20.91 -19.98 -3.51
C ARG A 322 19.65 -20.69 -4.02
N SER A 323 19.78 -21.73 -4.86
CA SER A 323 18.63 -22.51 -5.32
C SER A 323 17.94 -23.24 -4.15
N ASP A 324 18.72 -23.88 -3.26
CA ASP A 324 18.20 -24.54 -2.06
C ASP A 324 17.56 -23.54 -1.10
N LEU A 325 18.14 -22.35 -0.96
CA LEU A 325 17.59 -21.25 -0.19
C LEU A 325 16.23 -20.79 -0.76
N THR A 326 16.16 -20.62 -2.08
CA THR A 326 14.93 -20.24 -2.79
C THR A 326 13.80 -21.24 -2.57
N GLU A 327 14.12 -22.54 -2.61
CA GLU A 327 13.14 -23.60 -2.34
C GLU A 327 12.68 -23.60 -0.89
N SER A 328 13.61 -23.41 0.07
CA SER A 328 13.28 -23.32 1.50
C SER A 328 12.42 -22.11 1.81
N LEU A 329 12.64 -20.96 1.15
CA LEU A 329 11.83 -19.74 1.34
C LEU A 329 10.37 -19.92 0.90
N LYS A 330 10.05 -20.82 -0.04
CA LYS A 330 8.65 -21.10 -0.42
C LYS A 330 7.81 -21.69 0.72
N GLY A 331 8.45 -22.34 1.70
CA GLY A 331 7.80 -22.86 2.90
C GLY A 331 7.60 -21.83 4.01
N VAL A 332 7.97 -20.58 3.81
CA VAL A 332 7.88 -19.50 4.79
C VAL A 332 6.57 -18.75 4.61
N TYR A 333 5.69 -18.80 5.60
CA TYR A 333 4.46 -18.04 5.66
C TYR A 333 4.71 -16.59 6.14
N ASP A 334 3.71 -15.73 6.00
CA ASP A 334 3.79 -14.31 6.38
C ASP A 334 3.78 -14.12 7.90
N ILE A 335 4.98 -14.18 8.52
CA ILE A 335 5.14 -14.06 9.97
C ILE A 335 4.67 -12.70 10.48
N GLU A 336 4.85 -11.62 9.71
CA GLU A 336 4.41 -10.27 10.14
C GLU A 336 2.89 -10.26 10.36
N ARG A 337 2.12 -10.80 9.42
CA ARG A 337 0.67 -10.92 9.55
C ARG A 337 0.24 -11.92 10.62
N LEU A 338 0.94 -13.04 10.74
CA LEU A 338 0.66 -14.03 11.77
C LEU A 338 0.89 -13.44 13.18
N ALA A 339 1.99 -12.71 13.40
CA ALA A 339 2.27 -12.02 14.65
C ALA A 339 1.20 -10.95 14.98
N SER A 340 0.77 -10.20 13.99
CA SER A 340 -0.32 -9.24 14.13
C SER A 340 -1.64 -9.92 14.52
N ARG A 341 -2.02 -11.01 13.86
CA ARG A 341 -3.23 -11.78 14.24
C ARG A 341 -3.15 -12.32 15.66
N VAL A 342 -1.97 -12.74 16.13
CA VAL A 342 -1.75 -13.15 17.52
C VAL A 342 -2.07 -11.99 18.47
N SER A 343 -1.51 -10.80 18.22
CA SER A 343 -1.75 -9.58 19.00
C SER A 343 -3.23 -9.16 19.00
N PHE A 344 -3.88 -9.20 17.82
CA PHE A 344 -5.30 -8.88 17.70
C PHE A 344 -6.23 -9.96 18.29
N GLY A 345 -5.70 -11.08 18.76
CA GLY A 345 -6.50 -12.17 19.27
C GLY A 345 -7.40 -12.84 18.21
N LYS A 346 -7.08 -12.67 16.92
CA LYS A 346 -7.84 -13.22 15.78
C LYS A 346 -7.22 -14.48 15.19
N THR A 347 -6.13 -14.96 15.77
CA THR A 347 -5.43 -16.18 15.35
C THR A 347 -6.31 -17.40 15.47
N ASN A 348 -6.37 -18.19 14.43
CA ASN A 348 -7.00 -19.51 14.39
C ASN A 348 -5.95 -20.65 14.51
N PRO A 349 -6.36 -21.91 14.68
CA PRO A 349 -5.43 -23.03 14.83
C PRO A 349 -4.50 -23.23 13.65
N LYS A 350 -4.96 -22.98 12.41
CA LYS A 350 -4.14 -23.09 11.19
C LYS A 350 -3.09 -22.00 11.11
N ASP A 351 -3.39 -20.77 11.58
CA ASP A 351 -2.42 -19.70 11.65
C ASP A 351 -1.24 -20.09 12.56
N LEU A 352 -1.51 -20.72 13.70
CA LEU A 352 -0.46 -21.23 14.60
C LEU A 352 0.35 -22.35 13.95
N LEU A 353 -0.29 -23.29 13.24
CA LEU A 353 0.42 -24.33 12.51
C LEU A 353 1.33 -23.76 11.40
N GLN A 354 0.85 -22.76 10.66
CA GLN A 354 1.67 -22.05 9.67
C GLN A 354 2.88 -21.35 10.31
N LEU A 355 2.67 -20.75 11.49
CA LEU A 355 3.75 -20.16 12.28
C LEU A 355 4.77 -21.23 12.68
N ALA A 356 4.34 -22.36 13.27
CA ALA A 356 5.21 -23.46 13.66
C ALA A 356 5.97 -24.06 12.48
N ALA A 357 5.31 -24.24 11.32
CA ALA A 357 5.94 -24.73 10.09
C ALA A 357 7.04 -23.78 9.61
N THR A 358 6.79 -22.46 9.64
CA THR A 358 7.79 -21.46 9.28
C THR A 358 8.99 -21.50 10.23
N LEU A 359 8.75 -21.50 11.55
CA LEU A 359 9.81 -21.57 12.57
C LEU A 359 10.63 -22.87 12.44
N GLY A 360 9.98 -23.98 12.10
CA GLY A 360 10.64 -25.26 11.84
C GLY A 360 11.54 -25.26 10.60
N ASN A 361 11.30 -24.36 9.64
CA ASN A 361 12.09 -24.21 8.42
C ASN A 361 13.33 -23.29 8.61
N VAL A 362 13.30 -22.39 9.59
CA VAL A 362 14.39 -21.42 9.86
C VAL A 362 15.77 -22.11 10.09
N PRO A 363 15.89 -23.21 10.83
CA PRO A 363 17.16 -23.92 11.00
C PRO A 363 17.79 -24.37 9.67
N GLN A 364 16.99 -24.82 8.72
CA GLN A 364 17.46 -25.21 7.38
C GLN A 364 17.98 -24.01 6.60
N ILE A 365 17.24 -22.89 6.58
CA ILE A 365 17.67 -21.63 5.96
C ILE A 365 18.99 -21.16 6.57
N LYS A 366 19.09 -21.19 7.89
CA LYS A 366 20.32 -20.83 8.63
C LYS A 366 21.50 -21.73 8.27
N ALA A 367 21.29 -23.03 8.18
CA ALA A 367 22.34 -24.01 7.82
C ALA A 367 22.84 -23.78 6.38
N ILE A 368 21.96 -23.48 5.44
CA ILE A 368 22.36 -23.14 4.05
C ILE A 368 23.26 -21.92 4.05
N LEU A 369 22.88 -20.82 4.72
CA LEU A 369 23.69 -19.60 4.77
C LEU A 369 25.01 -19.80 5.51
N GLN A 370 25.04 -20.61 6.57
CA GLN A 370 26.27 -20.99 7.28
C GLN A 370 27.19 -21.84 6.39
N GLY A 371 26.63 -22.73 5.57
CA GLY A 371 27.35 -23.58 4.64
C GLY A 371 28.15 -22.78 3.57
N ILE A 372 27.63 -21.61 3.17
CA ILE A 372 28.36 -20.68 2.28
C ILE A 372 29.62 -20.11 2.94
N GLY A 373 29.61 -19.86 4.25
CA GLY A 373 30.79 -19.47 5.00
C GLY A 373 31.30 -18.03 4.75
N SER A 374 30.48 -17.17 4.14
CA SER A 374 30.87 -15.79 3.84
C SER A 374 30.66 -14.85 5.04
N PRO A 375 31.63 -13.98 5.39
CA PRO A 375 31.48 -12.99 6.45
C PRO A 375 30.37 -11.97 6.15
N HIS A 376 30.05 -11.74 4.89
CA HIS A 376 28.99 -10.81 4.49
C HIS A 376 27.58 -11.31 4.90
N LEU A 377 27.40 -12.59 5.18
CA LEU A 377 26.15 -13.19 5.65
C LEU A 377 26.02 -13.19 7.18
N ALA A 378 27.07 -12.83 7.94
CA ALA A 378 27.10 -12.97 9.40
C ALA A 378 25.89 -12.31 10.10
N ARG A 379 25.57 -11.07 9.74
CA ARG A 379 24.43 -10.33 10.30
C ARG A 379 23.08 -10.99 9.98
N LEU A 380 22.91 -11.54 8.76
CA LEU A 380 21.69 -12.26 8.39
C LEU A 380 21.58 -13.58 9.16
N ILE A 381 22.67 -14.32 9.31
CA ILE A 381 22.70 -15.57 10.06
C ILE A 381 22.37 -15.34 11.55
N GLU A 382 22.90 -14.27 12.14
CA GLU A 382 22.62 -13.89 13.53
C GLU A 382 21.13 -13.57 13.75
N GLY A 383 20.51 -12.85 12.82
CA GLY A 383 19.08 -12.50 12.88
C GLY A 383 18.11 -13.66 12.63
N LEU A 384 18.59 -14.82 12.15
CA LEU A 384 17.76 -16.03 11.98
C LEU A 384 17.61 -16.78 13.30
N ASP A 385 16.66 -16.34 14.13
CA ASP A 385 16.27 -16.96 15.38
C ASP A 385 15.13 -17.97 15.14
N PRO A 386 15.33 -19.29 15.33
CA PRO A 386 14.32 -20.29 15.06
C PRO A 386 13.16 -20.33 16.06
N ILE A 387 13.28 -19.64 17.19
CA ILE A 387 12.28 -19.60 18.28
C ILE A 387 11.75 -21.03 18.55
N SER A 388 12.68 -21.98 18.75
CA SER A 388 12.38 -23.41 18.81
C SER A 388 11.41 -23.80 19.92
N GLU A 389 11.42 -23.06 21.03
CA GLU A 389 10.52 -23.22 22.15
C GLU A 389 9.06 -22.97 21.78
N LEU A 390 8.78 -21.93 20.99
CA LEU A 390 7.43 -21.66 20.49
C LEU A 390 7.02 -22.67 19.43
N ALA A 391 7.91 -22.99 18.49
CA ALA A 391 7.64 -24.02 17.47
C ALA A 391 7.29 -25.37 18.10
N GLY A 392 8.05 -25.78 19.13
CA GLY A 392 7.81 -27.01 19.89
C GLY A 392 6.48 -27.01 20.65
N LEU A 393 6.15 -25.91 21.32
CA LEU A 393 4.87 -25.75 22.01
C LEU A 393 3.69 -25.91 21.04
N ILE A 394 3.69 -25.16 19.94
CA ILE A 394 2.59 -25.21 18.96
C ILE A 394 2.45 -26.61 18.35
N SER A 395 3.58 -27.19 17.91
CA SER A 395 3.58 -28.51 17.26
C SER A 395 3.15 -29.64 18.20
N SER A 396 3.40 -29.55 19.51
CA SER A 396 2.96 -30.52 20.48
C SER A 396 1.48 -30.34 20.89
N ALA A 397 0.98 -29.10 20.82
CA ALA A 397 -0.33 -28.76 21.35
C ALA A 397 -1.44 -28.77 20.29
N ILE A 398 -1.18 -28.27 19.08
CA ILE A 398 -2.20 -28.11 18.04
C ILE A 398 -2.22 -29.33 17.12
N SER A 399 -3.42 -29.86 16.88
CA SER A 399 -3.62 -30.99 15.96
C SER A 399 -3.29 -30.59 14.52
N PRO A 400 -2.52 -31.39 13.75
CA PRO A 400 -2.25 -31.12 12.33
C PRO A 400 -3.53 -30.99 11.48
N ASP A 401 -4.59 -31.67 11.86
CA ASP A 401 -5.90 -31.68 11.20
C ASP A 401 -6.88 -30.67 11.81
N ALA A 402 -6.39 -29.72 12.62
CA ALA A 402 -7.24 -28.74 13.29
C ALA A 402 -8.08 -27.92 12.29
N PRO A 403 -9.36 -27.68 12.56
CA PRO A 403 -10.23 -26.89 11.71
C PRO A 403 -9.86 -25.39 11.76
N HIS A 404 -10.40 -24.60 10.83
CA HIS A 404 -10.24 -23.14 10.87
C HIS A 404 -11.06 -22.50 12.01
N ILE A 405 -12.23 -23.06 12.31
CA ILE A 405 -13.18 -22.51 13.27
C ILE A 405 -12.93 -23.15 14.64
N ILE A 406 -12.63 -22.33 15.63
CA ILE A 406 -12.28 -22.76 16.99
C ILE A 406 -13.41 -23.57 17.65
N THR A 407 -14.68 -23.26 17.34
CA THR A 407 -15.86 -23.92 17.95
C THR A 407 -16.20 -25.29 17.37
N GLU A 408 -15.50 -25.76 16.34
CA GLU A 408 -15.71 -27.08 15.75
C GLU A 408 -15.10 -28.22 16.57
N GLY A 409 -14.19 -27.91 17.51
CA GLY A 409 -13.45 -28.91 18.29
C GLY A 409 -12.31 -29.55 17.50
N ASN A 410 -11.66 -30.56 18.09
CA ASN A 410 -10.51 -31.27 17.52
C ASN A 410 -9.28 -30.35 17.25
N ILE A 411 -9.12 -29.33 18.06
CA ILE A 411 -8.04 -28.33 17.92
C ILE A 411 -6.75 -28.83 18.54
N ILE A 412 -6.85 -29.44 19.73
CA ILE A 412 -5.71 -29.86 20.57
C ILE A 412 -5.30 -31.28 20.23
N GLN A 413 -4.00 -31.52 20.14
CA GLN A 413 -3.44 -32.84 19.86
C GLN A 413 -3.70 -33.82 21.02
N THR A 414 -3.96 -35.08 20.68
CA THR A 414 -4.08 -36.14 21.69
C THR A 414 -2.74 -36.35 22.41
N GLY A 415 -2.76 -36.45 23.73
CA GLY A 415 -1.55 -36.58 24.56
C GLY A 415 -1.02 -35.25 25.09
N PHE A 416 -1.62 -34.11 24.74
CA PHE A 416 -1.20 -32.82 25.25
C PHE A 416 -1.78 -32.49 26.64
N ASP A 417 -3.05 -32.85 26.90
CA ASP A 417 -3.73 -32.67 28.19
C ASP A 417 -4.49 -33.93 28.59
N GLU A 418 -4.12 -34.49 29.75
CA GLU A 418 -4.70 -35.75 30.24
C GLU A 418 -6.21 -35.63 30.50
N THR A 419 -6.69 -34.52 31.00
CA THR A 419 -8.11 -34.28 31.29
C THR A 419 -8.94 -34.24 30.03
N LEU A 420 -8.43 -33.57 29.00
CA LEU A 420 -9.05 -33.50 27.67
C LEU A 420 -9.14 -34.89 27.04
N ASP A 421 -8.07 -35.68 27.16
CA ASP A 421 -8.03 -37.05 26.61
C ASP A 421 -9.00 -37.97 27.35
N GLN A 422 -9.21 -37.79 28.66
CA GLN A 422 -10.24 -38.51 29.42
C GLN A 422 -11.65 -38.17 28.89
N TYR A 423 -11.99 -36.91 28.66
CA TYR A 423 -13.28 -36.54 28.07
C TYR A 423 -13.49 -37.15 26.68
N ARG A 424 -12.46 -37.12 25.83
CA ARG A 424 -12.51 -37.75 24.50
C ARG A 424 -12.65 -39.26 24.56
N LEU A 425 -12.05 -39.92 25.59
CA LEU A 425 -12.21 -41.35 25.83
C LEU A 425 -13.68 -41.69 26.17
N VAL A 426 -14.31 -40.93 27.08
CA VAL A 426 -15.73 -41.08 27.40
C VAL A 426 -16.61 -40.94 26.16
N LEU A 427 -16.34 -39.96 25.28
CA LEU A 427 -17.09 -39.80 24.04
C LEU A 427 -16.91 -40.94 23.05
N ARG A 428 -15.72 -41.51 22.95
CA ARG A 428 -15.42 -42.69 22.09
C ARG A 428 -16.02 -43.95 22.64
N GLU A 429 -15.86 -44.22 23.93
CA GLU A 429 -16.42 -45.41 24.61
C GLU A 429 -17.94 -45.32 24.70
N GLY A 430 -18.52 -44.15 24.88
CA GLY A 430 -19.96 -43.90 24.92
C GLY A 430 -20.67 -44.39 23.65
N THR A 431 -20.05 -44.27 22.47
CA THR A 431 -20.60 -44.86 21.23
C THR A 431 -20.58 -46.38 21.26
N GLY A 432 -19.57 -46.99 21.87
CA GLY A 432 -19.51 -48.44 22.14
C GLY A 432 -20.59 -48.87 23.12
N TRP A 433 -20.77 -48.15 24.23
CA TRP A 433 -21.81 -48.41 25.24
C TRP A 433 -23.23 -48.36 24.65
N ILE A 434 -23.49 -47.40 23.75
CA ILE A 434 -24.76 -47.32 23.01
C ILE A 434 -24.97 -48.56 22.13
N ALA A 435 -23.94 -48.99 21.40
CA ALA A 435 -24.00 -50.18 20.56
C ALA A 435 -24.21 -51.47 21.38
N GLU A 436 -23.53 -51.60 22.53
CA GLU A 436 -23.73 -52.70 23.48
C GLU A 436 -25.13 -52.70 24.07
N LEU A 437 -25.64 -51.52 24.45
CA LEU A 437 -26.99 -51.37 24.96
C LEU A 437 -28.04 -51.73 23.89
N GLU A 438 -27.83 -51.36 22.64
CA GLU A 438 -28.70 -51.75 21.52
C GLU A 438 -28.78 -53.30 21.38
N VAL A 439 -27.63 -53.99 21.42
CA VAL A 439 -27.56 -55.44 21.33
C VAL A 439 -28.27 -56.09 22.55
N LYS A 440 -27.99 -55.57 23.75
CA LYS A 440 -28.58 -56.03 25.02
C LYS A 440 -30.13 -55.93 25.02
N GLU A 441 -30.63 -54.76 24.68
CA GLU A 441 -32.06 -54.48 24.67
C GLU A 441 -32.78 -55.16 23.48
N ARG A 442 -32.12 -55.41 22.35
CA ARG A 442 -32.63 -56.21 21.24
C ARG A 442 -32.82 -57.64 21.66
N ALA A 443 -31.87 -58.19 22.41
CA ALA A 443 -32.01 -59.58 22.97
C ALA A 443 -33.08 -59.61 24.04
N ASN A 444 -33.19 -58.68 24.96
CA ASN A 444 -34.14 -58.62 26.05
C ASN A 444 -35.59 -58.46 25.56
N SER A 445 -35.82 -57.60 24.55
CA SER A 445 -37.15 -57.29 24.02
C SER A 445 -37.65 -58.30 22.98
N GLY A 446 -36.75 -59.05 22.34
CA GLY A 446 -37.06 -59.88 21.19
C GLY A 446 -37.43 -59.15 19.91
N ILE A 447 -37.27 -57.84 19.89
CA ILE A 447 -37.53 -56.94 18.73
C ILE A 447 -36.32 -57.00 17.79
N SER A 448 -36.38 -57.78 16.70
CA SER A 448 -35.26 -58.06 15.80
C SER A 448 -34.67 -56.77 15.12
N ASN A 449 -35.53 -55.81 14.92
CA ASN A 449 -35.13 -54.53 14.21
C ASN A 449 -34.95 -53.37 15.18
N LEU A 450 -34.78 -53.62 16.49
CA LEU A 450 -34.53 -52.56 17.46
C LEU A 450 -33.21 -51.85 17.16
N LYS A 451 -33.24 -50.52 16.98
CA LYS A 451 -32.06 -49.67 16.76
C LYS A 451 -32.12 -48.46 17.64
N ILE A 452 -30.94 -47.98 18.04
CA ILE A 452 -30.79 -46.68 18.68
C ILE A 452 -30.42 -45.70 17.59
N ASP A 453 -31.25 -44.66 17.42
CA ASP A 453 -31.02 -43.52 16.52
C ASP A 453 -30.86 -42.24 17.33
N TYR A 454 -30.36 -41.20 16.69
CA TYR A 454 -30.16 -39.88 17.28
C TYR A 454 -30.84 -38.77 16.47
N ASN A 455 -31.46 -37.83 17.13
CA ASN A 455 -31.82 -36.53 16.52
C ASN A 455 -31.64 -35.40 17.52
N LYS A 456 -31.48 -34.15 17.00
CA LYS A 456 -31.25 -32.96 17.84
C LYS A 456 -32.36 -32.64 18.85
N LYS A 457 -33.61 -33.05 18.60
CA LYS A 457 -34.77 -32.74 19.44
C LYS A 457 -34.94 -33.73 20.61
N ASP A 458 -34.83 -35.03 20.32
CA ASP A 458 -35.15 -36.09 21.28
C ASP A 458 -33.90 -36.79 21.84
N GLY A 459 -32.67 -36.41 21.32
CA GLY A 459 -31.42 -37.09 21.68
C GLY A 459 -31.32 -38.49 21.11
N TYR A 460 -30.71 -39.44 21.86
CA TYR A 460 -30.69 -40.87 21.53
C TYR A 460 -32.01 -41.51 21.92
N TYR A 461 -32.55 -42.38 21.05
CA TYR A 461 -33.80 -43.09 21.28
C TYR A 461 -33.82 -44.46 20.59
N PHE A 462 -34.53 -45.39 21.20
CA PHE A 462 -34.88 -46.63 20.53
C PHE A 462 -36.00 -46.40 19.53
N HIS A 463 -35.80 -46.80 18.30
CA HIS A 463 -36.80 -46.71 17.24
C HIS A 463 -37.59 -48.03 17.17
N VAL A 464 -38.91 -47.98 17.46
CA VAL A 464 -39.80 -49.13 17.43
C VAL A 464 -40.96 -48.87 16.46
N THR A 465 -41.15 -49.79 15.51
CA THR A 465 -42.29 -49.73 14.57
C THR A 465 -43.62 -50.11 15.27
N ASN A 466 -44.73 -49.57 14.82
CA ASN A 466 -46.04 -49.77 15.42
C ASN A 466 -46.43 -51.29 15.53
N SER A 467 -45.91 -52.12 14.61
CA SER A 467 -46.16 -53.59 14.65
C SER A 467 -45.47 -54.31 15.82
N GLN A 468 -44.49 -53.69 16.44
CA GLN A 468 -43.67 -54.27 17.51
C GLN A 468 -43.98 -53.72 18.91
N LEU A 469 -44.94 -52.80 19.04
CA LEU A 469 -45.24 -52.09 20.29
C LEU A 469 -45.64 -52.98 21.41
N ALA A 470 -46.26 -54.15 21.08
CA ALA A 470 -46.66 -55.17 22.08
C ALA A 470 -45.47 -55.86 22.76
N HIS A 471 -44.27 -55.76 22.20
CA HIS A 471 -43.04 -56.38 22.71
C HIS A 471 -42.13 -55.40 23.45
N VAL A 472 -42.56 -54.12 23.58
CA VAL A 472 -41.79 -53.09 24.29
C VAL A 472 -41.76 -53.43 25.80
N PRO A 473 -40.54 -53.52 26.39
CA PRO A 473 -40.42 -53.86 27.84
C PRO A 473 -40.96 -52.67 28.72
N SER A 474 -41.38 -53.01 29.94
CA SER A 474 -41.99 -52.06 30.90
C SER A 474 -41.01 -50.92 31.36
N HIS A 475 -39.72 -51.17 31.27
CA HIS A 475 -38.69 -50.17 31.62
C HIS A 475 -38.40 -49.15 30.50
N PHE A 476 -39.02 -49.27 29.33
CA PHE A 476 -38.96 -48.27 28.26
C PHE A 476 -39.99 -47.19 28.53
N PHE A 477 -39.55 -45.94 28.54
CA PHE A 477 -40.45 -44.79 28.57
C PHE A 477 -40.56 -44.13 27.19
N ARG A 478 -41.76 -43.68 26.83
CA ARG A 478 -42.03 -43.06 25.52
C ARG A 478 -41.50 -41.65 25.46
N LYS A 479 -40.62 -41.35 24.46
CA LYS A 479 -40.12 -39.98 24.15
C LYS A 479 -41.00 -39.25 23.10
N ALA A 480 -41.42 -39.94 22.02
CA ALA A 480 -42.22 -39.35 20.96
C ALA A 480 -43.02 -40.41 20.18
N THR A 481 -44.19 -40.00 19.65
CA THR A 481 -45.05 -40.81 18.78
C THR A 481 -45.04 -40.26 17.37
N LEU A 482 -44.75 -41.12 16.37
CA LEU A 482 -44.75 -40.82 14.95
C LEU A 482 -45.86 -41.61 14.23
N LYS A 483 -46.14 -41.33 12.98
CA LYS A 483 -47.20 -41.94 12.21
C LYS A 483 -47.07 -43.48 12.09
N ASN A 484 -45.84 -44.01 11.93
CA ASN A 484 -45.58 -45.44 11.68
C ASN A 484 -44.66 -46.08 12.73
N SER A 485 -44.19 -45.35 13.76
CA SER A 485 -43.25 -45.81 14.76
C SER A 485 -43.33 -44.95 16.03
N GLU A 486 -42.75 -45.43 17.12
CA GLU A 486 -42.61 -44.69 18.37
C GLU A 486 -41.13 -44.63 18.79
N ARG A 487 -40.77 -43.58 19.53
CA ARG A 487 -39.43 -43.40 20.09
C ARG A 487 -39.46 -43.62 21.60
N PHE A 488 -38.57 -44.47 22.08
CA PHE A 488 -38.47 -44.78 23.48
C PHE A 488 -37.09 -44.47 24.04
N GLY A 489 -37.02 -44.23 25.34
CA GLY A 489 -35.80 -44.09 26.12
C GLY A 489 -35.75 -45.17 27.20
N THR A 490 -34.59 -45.42 27.76
CA THR A 490 -34.37 -46.14 29.01
C THR A 490 -33.55 -45.31 29.97
N GLU A 491 -33.58 -45.58 31.27
CA GLU A 491 -32.74 -44.86 32.25
C GLU A 491 -31.25 -45.02 31.95
N GLU A 492 -30.84 -46.23 31.48
CA GLU A 492 -29.46 -46.53 31.12
C GLU A 492 -29.03 -45.73 29.88
N LEU A 493 -29.89 -45.58 28.85
CA LEU A 493 -29.63 -44.75 27.67
C LEU A 493 -29.55 -43.27 28.06
N ALA A 494 -30.44 -42.78 28.93
CA ALA A 494 -30.42 -41.39 29.39
C ALA A 494 -29.18 -41.06 30.24
N ARG A 495 -28.67 -42.02 31.03
CA ARG A 495 -27.41 -41.88 31.78
C ARG A 495 -26.21 -41.77 30.84
N ILE A 496 -26.09 -42.71 29.84
CA ILE A 496 -25.00 -42.68 28.85
C ILE A 496 -25.04 -41.38 28.05
N GLU A 497 -26.24 -40.96 27.61
CA GLU A 497 -26.43 -39.71 26.88
C GLU A 497 -25.99 -38.50 27.73
N GLY A 498 -26.33 -38.44 29.02
CA GLY A 498 -25.93 -37.44 29.96
C GLY A 498 -24.42 -37.34 30.14
N GLU A 499 -23.74 -38.46 30.36
CA GLU A 499 -22.29 -38.55 30.49
C GLU A 499 -21.57 -38.12 29.19
N MET A 500 -22.07 -38.49 28.01
CA MET A 500 -21.53 -38.09 26.72
C MET A 500 -21.77 -36.59 26.48
N LEU A 501 -22.92 -36.05 26.81
CA LEU A 501 -23.23 -34.62 26.63
C LEU A 501 -22.34 -33.75 27.52
N GLU A 502 -22.20 -34.13 28.81
CA GLU A 502 -21.31 -33.45 29.76
C GLU A 502 -19.83 -33.52 29.31
N ALA A 503 -19.37 -34.71 28.87
CA ALA A 503 -18.01 -34.85 28.37
C ALA A 503 -17.76 -34.02 27.12
N ARG A 504 -18.77 -33.94 26.22
CA ARG A 504 -18.66 -33.10 24.99
C ARG A 504 -18.56 -31.62 25.32
N GLU A 505 -19.37 -31.12 26.21
CA GLU A 505 -19.34 -29.69 26.61
C GLU A 505 -18.04 -29.35 27.33
N LYS A 506 -17.62 -30.17 28.31
CA LYS A 506 -16.35 -30.00 29.03
C LYS A 506 -15.13 -30.08 28.10
N SER A 507 -15.16 -31.04 27.14
CA SER A 507 -14.10 -31.16 26.13
C SER A 507 -14.00 -29.90 25.29
N ALA A 508 -15.11 -29.36 24.77
CA ALA A 508 -15.12 -28.17 23.93
C ALA A 508 -14.64 -26.94 24.68
N ASN A 509 -15.07 -26.76 25.93
CA ASN A 509 -14.64 -25.63 26.76
C ASN A 509 -13.14 -25.72 27.08
N LEU A 510 -12.64 -26.89 27.47
CA LEU A 510 -11.24 -27.12 27.80
C LEU A 510 -10.34 -26.96 26.58
N GLU A 511 -10.76 -27.44 25.39
CA GLU A 511 -10.03 -27.18 24.13
C GLU A 511 -9.88 -25.68 23.83
N TYR A 512 -10.95 -24.92 24.01
CA TYR A 512 -10.95 -23.48 23.86
C TYR A 512 -10.00 -22.80 24.86
N GLU A 513 -10.06 -23.17 26.14
CA GLU A 513 -9.18 -22.61 27.18
C GLU A 513 -7.70 -22.91 26.90
N ILE A 514 -7.37 -24.15 26.50
CA ILE A 514 -6.00 -24.54 26.16
C ILE A 514 -5.53 -23.72 24.95
N PHE A 515 -6.35 -23.59 23.90
CA PHE A 515 -6.04 -22.81 22.72
C PHE A 515 -5.78 -21.35 23.07
N MET A 516 -6.59 -20.76 23.95
CA MET A 516 -6.40 -19.36 24.40
C MET A 516 -5.09 -19.19 25.15
N ARG A 517 -4.69 -20.12 26.01
CA ARG A 517 -3.38 -20.10 26.71
C ARG A 517 -2.20 -20.19 25.73
N ILE A 518 -2.30 -21.07 24.69
CA ILE A 518 -1.25 -21.20 23.68
C ILE A 518 -1.11 -19.88 22.89
N ARG A 519 -2.25 -19.26 22.52
CA ARG A 519 -2.26 -17.98 21.80
C ARG A 519 -1.64 -16.85 22.65
N GLU A 520 -1.96 -16.78 23.92
CA GLU A 520 -1.37 -15.81 24.85
C GLU A 520 0.14 -16.04 25.01
N GLU A 521 0.56 -17.30 25.13
CA GLU A 521 2.00 -17.63 25.19
C GLU A 521 2.72 -17.21 23.90
N ALA A 522 2.13 -17.44 22.71
CA ALA A 522 2.68 -16.99 21.43
C ALA A 522 2.83 -15.44 21.38
N GLY A 523 1.95 -14.70 22.06
CA GLY A 523 2.01 -13.25 22.19
C GLY A 523 3.31 -12.73 22.82
N LYS A 524 3.95 -13.51 23.69
CA LYS A 524 5.23 -13.12 24.33
C LYS A 524 6.42 -13.10 23.36
N TYR A 525 6.29 -13.73 22.20
CA TYR A 525 7.36 -13.86 21.20
C TYR A 525 7.23 -12.86 20.05
N ILE A 526 6.26 -11.95 20.06
CA ILE A 526 5.94 -11.06 18.93
C ILE A 526 7.17 -10.27 18.47
N GLN A 527 7.93 -9.67 19.37
CA GLN A 527 9.13 -8.88 19.00
C GLN A 527 10.20 -9.74 18.31
N ARG A 528 10.42 -10.98 18.79
CA ARG A 528 11.36 -11.92 18.16
C ARG A 528 10.85 -12.37 16.78
N LEU A 529 9.55 -12.62 16.65
CA LEU A 529 8.92 -12.95 15.37
C LEU A 529 9.05 -11.82 14.35
N GLN A 530 8.91 -10.57 14.77
CA GLN A 530 9.09 -9.41 13.90
C GLN A 530 10.53 -9.22 13.44
N ALA A 531 11.52 -9.42 14.35
CA ALA A 531 12.92 -9.36 13.99
C ALA A 531 13.31 -10.47 13.00
N LEU A 532 12.81 -11.70 13.24
CA LEU A 532 12.98 -12.81 12.31
C LEU A 532 12.36 -12.52 10.94
N ALA A 533 11.13 -11.98 10.89
CA ALA A 533 10.42 -11.63 9.66
C ALA A 533 11.22 -10.63 8.81
N GLN A 534 11.81 -9.61 9.44
CA GLN A 534 12.65 -8.63 8.74
C GLN A 534 13.91 -9.28 8.16
N THR A 535 14.53 -10.19 8.92
CA THR A 535 15.72 -10.90 8.45
C THR A 535 15.40 -11.81 7.26
N LEU A 536 14.32 -12.59 7.35
CA LEU A 536 13.85 -13.46 6.25
C LEU A 536 13.48 -12.65 5.00
N ALA A 537 12.81 -11.51 5.17
CA ALA A 537 12.49 -10.60 4.08
C ALA A 537 13.75 -10.06 3.40
N ALA A 538 14.78 -9.67 4.18
CA ALA A 538 16.04 -9.18 3.64
C ALA A 538 16.79 -10.29 2.86
N VAL A 539 16.84 -11.51 3.38
CA VAL A 539 17.41 -12.67 2.70
C VAL A 539 16.68 -12.91 1.37
N ASP A 540 15.35 -12.85 1.37
CA ASP A 540 14.52 -13.09 0.19
C ASP A 540 14.69 -12.00 -0.89
N VAL A 541 14.80 -10.72 -0.50
CA VAL A 541 15.08 -9.63 -1.45
C VAL A 541 16.48 -9.76 -2.05
N LEU A 542 17.50 -10.06 -1.24
CA LEU A 542 18.87 -10.17 -1.72
C LEU A 542 19.07 -11.38 -2.64
N GLN A 543 18.41 -12.51 -2.37
CA GLN A 543 18.39 -13.63 -3.30
C GLN A 543 17.64 -13.29 -4.61
N SER A 544 16.54 -12.51 -4.52
CA SER A 544 15.81 -12.00 -5.68
C SER A 544 16.71 -11.13 -6.56
N PHE A 545 17.50 -10.23 -5.97
CA PHE A 545 18.47 -9.41 -6.70
C PHE A 545 19.50 -10.28 -7.44
N ALA A 546 20.04 -11.30 -6.80
CA ALA A 546 20.96 -12.23 -7.42
C ALA A 546 20.32 -13.02 -8.56
N ALA A 547 19.09 -13.53 -8.38
CA ALA A 547 18.36 -14.25 -9.41
C ALA A 547 18.08 -13.38 -10.65
N VAL A 548 17.63 -12.13 -10.46
CA VAL A 548 17.39 -11.19 -11.56
C VAL A 548 18.70 -10.75 -12.22
N ALA A 549 19.77 -10.55 -11.43
CA ALA A 549 21.09 -10.20 -11.97
C ALA A 549 21.64 -11.28 -12.90
N GLU A 550 21.48 -12.54 -12.54
CA GLU A 550 21.85 -13.67 -13.40
C GLU A 550 20.99 -13.74 -14.68
N GLN A 551 19.66 -13.67 -14.53
CA GLN A 551 18.72 -13.77 -15.67
C GLN A 551 18.91 -12.67 -16.71
N LEU A 552 19.20 -11.43 -16.26
CA LEU A 552 19.29 -10.25 -17.12
C LEU A 552 20.74 -9.82 -17.38
N HIS A 553 21.74 -10.60 -16.94
CA HIS A 553 23.16 -10.28 -17.07
C HIS A 553 23.47 -8.85 -16.59
N LEU A 554 23.06 -8.56 -15.35
CA LEU A 554 23.34 -7.30 -14.69
C LEU A 554 24.78 -7.28 -14.16
N VAL A 555 25.36 -6.07 -14.04
CA VAL A 555 26.71 -5.87 -13.52
C VAL A 555 26.69 -5.10 -12.20
N ARG A 556 27.70 -5.32 -11.37
CA ARG A 556 27.90 -4.56 -10.12
C ARG A 556 28.29 -3.12 -10.46
N PRO A 557 27.52 -2.10 -10.03
CA PRO A 557 27.91 -0.71 -10.20
C PRO A 557 28.97 -0.33 -9.16
N VAL A 558 29.85 0.61 -9.55
CA VAL A 558 30.89 1.18 -8.66
C VAL A 558 30.46 2.61 -8.33
N PHE A 559 30.53 2.97 -7.04
CA PHE A 559 30.29 4.35 -6.63
C PHE A 559 31.61 5.14 -6.60
N THR A 560 31.58 6.38 -7.03
CA THR A 560 32.73 7.30 -7.04
C THR A 560 32.40 8.57 -6.25
N ALA A 561 33.41 9.09 -5.54
CA ALA A 561 33.31 10.39 -4.88
C ALA A 561 33.33 11.57 -5.88
N GLU A 562 33.83 11.34 -7.09
CA GLU A 562 33.84 12.32 -8.16
C GLU A 562 32.43 12.46 -8.76
N ARG A 563 32.10 13.67 -9.25
CA ARG A 563 30.85 13.96 -9.97
C ARG A 563 30.88 13.43 -11.41
N CYS A 564 31.32 12.19 -11.59
CA CYS A 564 31.44 11.51 -12.89
C CYS A 564 30.46 10.36 -12.95
N LEU A 565 29.57 10.39 -13.94
CA LEU A 565 28.64 9.32 -14.26
C LEU A 565 29.05 8.72 -15.60
N GLN A 566 29.45 7.43 -15.59
CA GLN A 566 29.82 6.69 -16.79
C GLN A 566 29.07 5.36 -16.80
N ILE A 567 28.25 5.17 -17.81
CA ILE A 567 27.51 3.92 -18.07
C ILE A 567 27.83 3.46 -19.48
N GLU A 568 28.40 2.28 -19.60
CA GLU A 568 28.67 1.66 -20.90
C GLU A 568 27.56 0.70 -21.29
N LYS A 569 27.02 0.84 -22.51
CA LYS A 569 25.95 0.01 -23.06
C LYS A 569 24.81 -0.23 -22.07
N GLY A 570 24.34 0.84 -21.45
CA GLY A 570 23.20 0.79 -20.56
C GLY A 570 21.93 0.35 -21.28
N ARG A 571 21.05 -0.33 -20.55
CA ARG A 571 19.77 -0.87 -21.05
C ARG A 571 18.63 -0.48 -20.14
N HIS A 572 17.46 -0.26 -20.70
CA HIS A 572 16.24 -0.12 -19.91
C HIS A 572 15.64 -1.50 -19.66
N ALA A 573 15.99 -2.14 -18.54
CA ALA A 573 15.71 -3.55 -18.30
C ALA A 573 14.21 -3.93 -18.41
N VAL A 574 13.28 -3.04 -17.99
CA VAL A 574 11.83 -3.29 -18.12
C VAL A 574 11.42 -3.33 -19.60
N VAL A 575 11.87 -2.35 -20.39
CA VAL A 575 11.55 -2.26 -21.82
C VAL A 575 12.19 -3.45 -22.56
N GLU A 576 13.44 -3.77 -22.25
CA GLU A 576 14.16 -4.91 -22.82
C GLU A 576 13.43 -6.24 -22.56
N LYS A 577 12.93 -6.46 -21.31
CA LYS A 577 12.16 -7.67 -20.97
C LYS A 577 10.83 -7.77 -21.73
N VAL A 578 10.18 -6.63 -22.00
CA VAL A 578 8.90 -6.59 -22.73
C VAL A 578 9.09 -6.77 -24.24
N MET A 579 10.12 -6.13 -24.82
CA MET A 579 10.39 -6.18 -26.27
C MET A 579 11.18 -7.43 -26.70
N GLY A 580 11.90 -8.06 -25.79
CA GLY A 580 12.90 -9.08 -26.04
C GLY A 580 14.30 -8.50 -26.27
N ALA A 581 15.32 -9.15 -25.68
CA ALA A 581 16.70 -8.67 -25.65
C ALA A 581 17.33 -8.38 -27.03
N GLN A 582 16.93 -9.12 -28.08
CA GLN A 582 17.44 -8.93 -29.42
C GLN A 582 16.94 -7.64 -30.11
N SER A 583 15.84 -7.07 -29.63
CA SER A 583 15.21 -5.89 -30.21
C SER A 583 15.60 -4.59 -29.51
N TYR A 584 16.28 -4.65 -28.36
CA TYR A 584 16.69 -3.47 -27.59
C TYR A 584 18.10 -3.01 -27.99
N ILE A 585 18.27 -1.71 -28.22
CA ILE A 585 19.56 -1.09 -28.56
C ILE A 585 20.17 -0.45 -27.32
N PRO A 586 21.30 -0.95 -26.79
CA PRO A 586 21.98 -0.39 -25.63
C PRO A 586 22.60 0.98 -25.94
N ASN A 587 22.53 1.90 -24.97
CA ASN A 587 23.12 3.24 -25.07
C ASN A 587 24.06 3.54 -23.90
N SER A 588 25.22 4.12 -24.21
CA SER A 588 26.17 4.62 -23.22
C SER A 588 25.82 6.04 -22.81
N ILE A 589 26.16 6.40 -21.57
CA ILE A 589 25.93 7.72 -20.98
C ILE A 589 27.23 8.16 -20.31
N LEU A 590 27.72 9.35 -20.66
CA LEU A 590 28.85 9.97 -20.00
C LEU A 590 28.47 11.40 -19.58
N LEU A 591 28.48 11.64 -18.28
CA LEU A 591 28.33 12.97 -17.66
C LEU A 591 29.51 13.13 -16.70
N ASP A 592 30.65 13.56 -17.23
CA ASP A 592 31.89 13.70 -16.48
C ASP A 592 32.01 15.08 -15.77
N GLN A 593 33.20 15.50 -15.44
CA GLN A 593 33.43 16.79 -14.78
C GLN A 593 33.26 17.97 -15.76
N GLU A 594 33.37 17.72 -17.06
CA GLU A 594 33.23 18.74 -18.11
C GLU A 594 31.79 18.81 -18.63
N THR A 595 30.96 17.81 -18.40
CA THR A 595 29.58 17.75 -18.88
C THR A 595 28.59 17.60 -17.73
N ASP A 596 27.81 18.61 -17.44
CA ASP A 596 26.70 18.55 -16.48
C ASP A 596 25.36 18.37 -17.19
N ILE A 597 25.19 18.92 -18.41
CA ILE A 597 23.93 18.92 -19.16
C ILE A 597 24.13 18.24 -20.52
N GLN A 598 23.32 17.22 -20.81
CA GLN A 598 23.14 16.72 -22.17
C GLN A 598 21.83 17.22 -22.76
N LEU A 599 21.89 17.99 -23.83
CA LEU A 599 20.75 18.44 -24.62
C LEU A 599 20.46 17.43 -25.72
N ILE A 600 19.32 16.73 -25.61
CA ILE A 600 18.97 15.61 -26.47
C ILE A 600 17.99 16.06 -27.56
N THR A 601 18.42 15.98 -28.83
CA THR A 601 17.55 16.29 -29.96
C THR A 601 17.16 15.01 -30.74
N GLY A 602 16.10 15.09 -31.52
CA GLY A 602 15.60 14.01 -32.35
C GLY A 602 14.07 13.94 -32.39
N PRO A 603 13.51 13.18 -33.33
CA PRO A 603 12.06 13.09 -33.54
C PRO A 603 11.36 12.35 -32.41
N ASN A 604 10.02 12.50 -32.35
CA ASN A 604 9.20 11.68 -31.46
C ASN A 604 9.27 10.19 -31.87
N MET A 605 9.10 9.27 -30.93
CA MET A 605 9.23 7.81 -31.09
C MET A 605 10.67 7.34 -31.36
N SER A 606 11.67 8.20 -31.39
CA SER A 606 13.07 7.80 -31.63
C SER A 606 13.75 7.14 -30.40
N GLY A 607 13.15 7.26 -29.20
CA GLY A 607 13.66 6.63 -27.97
C GLY A 607 14.27 7.60 -26.95
N LYS A 608 14.18 8.93 -27.11
CA LYS A 608 14.69 9.94 -26.15
C LYS A 608 14.22 9.69 -24.72
N SER A 609 12.90 9.61 -24.51
CA SER A 609 12.31 9.37 -23.19
C SER A 609 12.73 8.02 -22.58
N THR A 610 12.94 6.99 -23.41
CA THR A 610 13.44 5.66 -22.97
C THR A 610 14.89 5.76 -22.49
N TYR A 611 15.74 6.52 -23.19
CA TYR A 611 17.12 6.78 -22.80
C TYR A 611 17.21 7.52 -21.46
N MET A 612 16.39 8.54 -21.26
CA MET A 612 16.34 9.28 -19.99
C MET A 612 15.86 8.40 -18.83
N ARG A 613 14.77 7.63 -19.04
CA ARG A 613 14.27 6.65 -18.04
C ARG A 613 15.29 5.56 -17.74
N GLN A 614 16.05 5.08 -18.73
CA GLN A 614 17.14 4.14 -18.54
C GLN A 614 18.12 4.63 -17.49
N LEU A 615 18.56 5.88 -17.55
CA LEU A 615 19.47 6.46 -16.57
C LEU A 615 18.88 6.45 -15.17
N ALA A 616 17.66 6.98 -15.01
CA ALA A 616 17.00 6.99 -13.71
C ALA A 616 16.85 5.59 -13.10
N ILE A 617 16.42 4.61 -13.89
CA ILE A 617 16.25 3.22 -13.44
C ILE A 617 17.60 2.60 -13.02
N ILE A 618 18.68 2.86 -13.75
CA ILE A 618 20.03 2.40 -13.39
C ILE A 618 20.47 3.01 -12.05
N VAL A 619 20.28 4.31 -11.85
CA VAL A 619 20.61 5.00 -10.58
C VAL A 619 19.78 4.42 -9.43
N ILE A 620 18.48 4.24 -9.59
CA ILE A 620 17.60 3.66 -8.57
C ILE A 620 18.04 2.22 -8.23
N MET A 621 18.31 1.38 -9.24
CA MET A 621 18.79 0.01 -9.03
C MET A 621 20.12 -0.01 -8.29
N ALA A 622 21.07 0.84 -8.65
CA ALA A 622 22.35 0.95 -7.98
C ALA A 622 22.18 1.35 -6.50
N GLN A 623 21.40 2.41 -6.22
CA GLN A 623 21.24 2.94 -4.84
C GLN A 623 20.31 2.11 -3.96
N MET A 624 19.47 1.23 -4.51
CA MET A 624 18.78 0.23 -3.68
C MET A 624 19.68 -0.97 -3.30
N GLY A 625 20.89 -1.05 -3.85
CA GLY A 625 21.87 -2.12 -3.58
C GLY A 625 21.80 -3.31 -4.53
N SER A 626 21.14 -3.16 -5.67
CA SER A 626 21.09 -4.16 -6.76
C SER A 626 22.24 -3.96 -7.75
N TYR A 627 22.42 -4.95 -8.63
CA TYR A 627 23.20 -4.86 -9.85
C TYR A 627 22.37 -4.12 -10.93
N VAL A 628 23.05 -3.61 -11.98
CA VAL A 628 22.46 -2.72 -12.99
C VAL A 628 22.58 -3.26 -14.41
N PRO A 629 21.63 -2.92 -15.30
CA PRO A 629 21.62 -3.39 -16.69
C PRO A 629 22.57 -2.55 -17.57
N ALA A 630 23.85 -2.85 -17.52
CA ALA A 630 24.91 -2.20 -18.28
C ALA A 630 26.04 -3.18 -18.58
N GLN A 631 27.03 -2.78 -19.41
CA GLN A 631 28.30 -3.48 -19.53
C GLN A 631 29.25 -3.09 -18.38
N SER A 632 29.26 -1.83 -18.01
CA SER A 632 29.93 -1.27 -16.83
C SER A 632 29.19 -0.03 -16.37
N ALA A 633 29.23 0.29 -15.06
CA ALA A 633 28.63 1.50 -14.49
C ALA A 633 29.46 2.03 -13.34
N SER A 634 29.85 3.31 -13.46
CA SER A 634 30.47 4.12 -12.41
C SER A 634 29.58 5.33 -12.16
N LEU A 635 29.13 5.52 -10.92
CA LEU A 635 28.07 6.48 -10.58
C LEU A 635 28.45 7.28 -9.35
N PRO A 636 28.17 8.61 -9.32
CA PRO A 636 28.13 9.32 -8.05
C PRO A 636 26.88 8.92 -7.25
N LEU A 637 26.88 9.20 -5.95
CA LEU A 637 25.68 9.08 -5.13
C LEU A 637 24.77 10.29 -5.35
N PHE A 638 23.56 10.04 -5.85
CA PHE A 638 22.54 11.07 -6.01
C PHE A 638 21.70 11.21 -4.74
N ASP A 639 21.32 12.46 -4.43
CA ASP A 639 20.43 12.81 -3.31
C ASP A 639 18.96 12.90 -3.75
N ALA A 640 18.69 13.29 -5.00
CA ALA A 640 17.35 13.41 -5.55
C ALA A 640 17.30 13.11 -7.06
N ILE A 641 16.13 12.63 -7.52
CA ILE A 641 15.80 12.54 -8.95
C ILE A 641 14.54 13.36 -9.20
N PHE A 642 14.62 14.29 -10.13
CA PHE A 642 13.48 15.08 -10.61
C PHE A 642 13.20 14.71 -12.06
N THR A 643 11.94 14.39 -12.37
CA THR A 643 11.56 14.04 -13.73
C THR A 643 10.36 14.84 -14.19
N ARG A 644 10.42 15.24 -15.48
CA ARG A 644 9.25 15.64 -16.26
C ARG A 644 9.29 14.86 -17.57
N ILE A 645 8.73 13.65 -17.56
CA ILE A 645 8.75 12.72 -18.71
C ILE A 645 7.32 12.28 -19.02
N GLY A 646 6.80 12.69 -20.19
CA GLY A 646 5.45 12.39 -20.65
C GLY A 646 4.40 13.34 -20.04
N ALA A 647 3.35 13.62 -20.80
CA ALA A 647 2.19 14.37 -20.33
C ALA A 647 1.18 13.41 -19.70
N ALA A 648 0.99 13.46 -18.38
CA ALA A 648 -0.21 12.95 -17.77
C ALA A 648 -1.21 14.11 -17.71
N ASP A 649 -2.30 14.04 -18.48
CA ASP A 649 -3.42 14.98 -18.35
C ASP A 649 -4.08 14.68 -17.00
N ASP A 650 -3.86 15.51 -16.00
CA ASP A 650 -4.60 15.46 -14.74
C ASP A 650 -5.95 16.17 -14.91
N LEU A 651 -6.88 15.47 -15.58
CA LEU A 651 -8.25 15.94 -15.79
C LEU A 651 -9.02 16.17 -14.47
N VAL A 652 -8.56 15.57 -13.38
CA VAL A 652 -9.25 15.59 -12.08
C VAL A 652 -8.96 16.90 -11.33
N SER A 653 -7.73 17.42 -11.42
CA SER A 653 -7.35 18.68 -10.74
C SER A 653 -7.83 19.93 -11.46
N GLY A 654 -8.32 19.84 -12.71
CA GLY A 654 -8.75 20.97 -13.52
C GLY A 654 -7.63 21.96 -13.87
N GLN A 655 -6.37 21.58 -13.64
CA GLN A 655 -5.20 22.43 -13.95
C GLN A 655 -4.78 22.22 -15.42
N SER A 656 -4.34 23.29 -16.06
CA SER A 656 -3.75 23.21 -17.39
C SER A 656 -2.48 22.33 -17.37
N THR A 657 -2.28 21.49 -18.38
CA THR A 657 -1.05 20.68 -18.57
C THR A 657 0.21 21.51 -18.46
N PHE A 658 0.20 22.74 -18.99
CA PHE A 658 1.32 23.69 -18.89
C PHE A 658 1.57 24.16 -17.45
N MET A 659 0.53 24.39 -16.64
CA MET A 659 0.69 24.76 -15.23
C MET A 659 1.32 23.63 -14.41
N VAL A 660 0.89 22.39 -14.61
CA VAL A 660 1.49 21.20 -13.96
C VAL A 660 2.97 21.08 -14.36
N GLU A 661 3.27 21.26 -15.65
CA GLU A 661 4.63 21.23 -16.18
C GLU A 661 5.52 22.28 -15.50
N MET A 662 5.03 23.52 -15.35
CA MET A 662 5.77 24.58 -14.68
C MET A 662 5.94 24.36 -13.18
N MET A 663 4.98 23.72 -12.52
CA MET A 663 5.09 23.35 -11.10
C MET A 663 6.15 22.28 -10.88
N GLU A 664 6.23 21.26 -11.73
CA GLU A 664 7.24 20.21 -11.68
C GLU A 664 8.65 20.78 -11.95
N ALA A 665 8.80 21.64 -12.98
CA ALA A 665 10.05 22.33 -13.26
C ALA A 665 10.47 23.25 -12.10
N ASN A 666 9.55 24.02 -11.52
CA ASN A 666 9.83 24.90 -10.38
C ASN A 666 10.32 24.09 -9.16
N ARG A 667 9.75 22.92 -8.91
CA ARG A 667 10.21 22.05 -7.81
C ARG A 667 11.65 21.61 -8.03
N ALA A 668 11.99 21.11 -9.22
CA ALA A 668 13.36 20.74 -9.55
C ALA A 668 14.32 21.92 -9.37
N ILE A 669 13.97 23.10 -9.90
CA ILE A 669 14.81 24.32 -9.81
C ILE A 669 15.06 24.74 -8.35
N ARG A 670 14.05 24.63 -7.47
CA ARG A 670 14.15 25.06 -6.07
C ARG A 670 14.82 24.04 -5.15
N GLN A 671 14.67 22.75 -5.43
CA GLN A 671 15.06 21.67 -4.50
C GLN A 671 16.31 20.91 -4.97
N ALA A 672 16.67 20.98 -6.25
CA ALA A 672 17.84 20.29 -6.75
C ALA A 672 19.14 20.88 -6.19
N SER A 673 20.08 20.00 -5.87
CA SER A 673 21.45 20.29 -5.51
C SER A 673 22.40 19.89 -6.66
N GLU A 674 23.67 20.18 -6.52
CA GLU A 674 24.71 19.68 -7.43
C GLU A 674 24.81 18.13 -7.48
N ARG A 675 24.23 17.44 -6.51
CA ARG A 675 24.19 15.98 -6.41
C ARG A 675 22.87 15.39 -6.91
N SER A 676 21.99 16.21 -7.48
CA SER A 676 20.70 15.77 -8.00
C SER A 676 20.79 15.37 -9.48
N LEU A 677 19.83 14.52 -9.91
CA LEU A 677 19.62 14.14 -11.30
C LEU A 677 18.32 14.77 -11.81
N ILE A 678 18.38 15.52 -12.91
CA ILE A 678 17.23 16.18 -13.54
C ILE A 678 16.98 15.57 -14.93
N LEU A 679 15.74 15.19 -15.20
CA LEU A 679 15.31 14.60 -16.48
C LEU A 679 14.09 15.35 -17.02
N PHE A 680 14.32 16.25 -17.97
CA PHE A 680 13.26 17.06 -18.58
C PHE A 680 13.01 16.65 -20.04
N ASP A 681 11.78 16.23 -20.33
CA ASP A 681 11.36 15.80 -21.67
C ASP A 681 10.33 16.77 -22.25
N GLU A 682 10.70 17.44 -23.34
CA GLU A 682 9.85 18.36 -24.12
C GLU A 682 9.25 19.52 -23.31
N LEU A 683 10.03 20.12 -22.39
CA LEU A 683 9.58 21.24 -21.57
C LEU A 683 9.27 22.49 -22.41
N GLY A 684 8.18 23.20 -22.11
CA GLY A 684 7.73 24.41 -22.83
C GLY A 684 6.75 24.12 -23.98
N ARG A 685 6.32 22.87 -24.18
CA ARG A 685 5.45 22.50 -25.31
C ARG A 685 3.97 22.92 -25.14
N GLY A 686 3.54 23.20 -23.93
CA GLY A 686 2.16 23.56 -23.58
C GLY A 686 1.74 25.01 -23.84
N THR A 687 2.63 25.84 -24.45
CA THR A 687 2.38 27.26 -24.71
C THR A 687 2.81 27.67 -26.12
N ALA A 688 2.82 28.99 -26.45
CA ALA A 688 3.33 29.49 -27.73
C ALA A 688 4.80 29.12 -27.91
N THR A 689 5.24 28.82 -29.15
CA THR A 689 6.56 28.26 -29.45
C THR A 689 7.71 29.14 -28.90
N TYR A 690 7.64 30.44 -29.08
CA TYR A 690 8.69 31.34 -28.59
C TYR A 690 8.73 31.48 -27.07
N ASP A 691 7.57 31.49 -26.41
CA ASP A 691 7.48 31.51 -24.94
C ASP A 691 8.04 30.22 -24.36
N GLY A 692 7.68 29.08 -24.95
CA GLY A 692 8.18 27.76 -24.52
C GLY A 692 9.69 27.63 -24.70
N MET A 693 10.23 28.10 -25.84
CA MET A 693 11.67 28.11 -26.11
C MET A 693 12.42 29.01 -25.13
N ALA A 694 11.91 30.22 -24.88
CA ALA A 694 12.54 31.16 -23.95
C ALA A 694 12.57 30.63 -22.52
N LEU A 695 11.49 29.99 -22.06
CA LEU A 695 11.46 29.33 -20.75
C LEU A 695 12.41 28.13 -20.67
N ALA A 696 12.46 27.29 -21.70
CA ALA A 696 13.36 26.14 -21.75
C ALA A 696 14.83 26.61 -21.68
N GLN A 697 15.20 27.62 -22.47
CA GLN A 697 16.54 28.21 -22.43
C GLN A 697 16.87 28.78 -21.04
N ALA A 698 16.00 29.58 -20.45
CA ALA A 698 16.22 30.20 -19.15
C ALA A 698 16.39 29.12 -18.04
N ILE A 699 15.65 28.01 -18.14
CA ILE A 699 15.76 26.88 -17.21
C ILE A 699 17.10 26.15 -17.36
N ILE A 700 17.54 25.89 -18.60
CA ILE A 700 18.86 25.30 -18.88
C ILE A 700 19.98 26.19 -18.34
N GLU A 701 19.95 27.50 -18.63
CA GLU A 701 20.93 28.48 -18.13
C GLU A 701 20.92 28.53 -16.59
N HIS A 702 19.75 28.50 -15.97
CA HIS A 702 19.62 28.47 -14.49
C HIS A 702 20.23 27.19 -13.88
N ILE A 703 19.95 26.04 -14.43
CA ILE A 703 20.54 24.77 -13.96
C ILE A 703 22.06 24.80 -14.09
N HIS A 704 22.57 25.27 -15.24
CA HIS A 704 24.00 25.38 -15.49
C HIS A 704 24.71 26.33 -14.52
N HIS A 705 24.15 27.52 -14.27
CA HIS A 705 24.83 28.55 -13.50
C HIS A 705 24.66 28.48 -11.99
N TYR A 706 23.53 27.94 -11.52
CA TYR A 706 23.14 27.99 -10.10
C TYR A 706 23.01 26.60 -9.43
N THR A 707 22.55 25.60 -10.15
CA THR A 707 22.32 24.26 -9.56
C THR A 707 23.50 23.34 -9.81
N GLY A 708 24.03 23.27 -11.04
CA GLY A 708 25.10 22.37 -11.47
C GLY A 708 24.69 20.88 -11.38
N ALA A 709 23.40 20.55 -11.37
CA ALA A 709 22.90 19.19 -11.32
C ALA A 709 23.15 18.43 -12.63
N LYS A 710 23.43 17.13 -12.57
CA LYS A 710 23.50 16.28 -13.76
C LYS A 710 22.12 16.23 -14.45
N THR A 711 22.05 16.65 -15.71
CA THR A 711 20.77 16.91 -16.39
C THR A 711 20.74 16.29 -17.78
N LEU A 712 19.66 15.55 -18.08
CA LEU A 712 19.28 15.17 -19.44
C LEU A 712 18.06 16.01 -19.84
N PHE A 713 18.20 16.81 -20.88
CA PHE A 713 17.16 17.71 -21.35
C PHE A 713 16.81 17.39 -22.81
N ALA A 714 15.66 16.72 -23.02
CA ALA A 714 15.18 16.44 -24.37
C ALA A 714 14.29 17.58 -24.87
N THR A 715 14.52 18.01 -26.11
CA THR A 715 13.81 19.12 -26.72
C THR A 715 13.56 18.93 -28.22
N HIS A 716 12.53 19.62 -28.72
CA HIS A 716 12.27 19.81 -30.15
C HIS A 716 12.72 21.15 -30.66
N TYR A 717 13.18 22.05 -29.76
CA TYR A 717 13.72 23.36 -30.17
C TYR A 717 15.16 23.22 -30.63
N HIS A 718 15.37 23.14 -31.95
CA HIS A 718 16.71 23.00 -32.54
C HIS A 718 17.60 24.22 -32.25
N GLU A 719 17.01 25.40 -32.07
CA GLU A 719 17.68 26.64 -31.74
C GLU A 719 18.46 26.54 -30.42
N LEU A 720 18.00 25.76 -29.47
CA LEU A 720 18.67 25.54 -28.17
C LEU A 720 20.00 24.80 -28.29
N THR A 721 20.26 24.11 -29.40
CA THR A 721 21.55 23.44 -29.63
C THR A 721 22.73 24.46 -29.72
N ALA A 722 22.45 25.72 -30.05
CA ALA A 722 23.44 26.78 -30.04
C ALA A 722 24.01 27.07 -28.63
N LEU A 723 23.33 26.67 -27.56
CA LEU A 723 23.76 26.87 -26.17
C LEU A 723 25.09 26.18 -25.86
N GLU A 724 25.45 25.09 -26.54
CA GLU A 724 26.75 24.41 -26.41
C GLU A 724 27.92 25.37 -26.63
N ASN A 725 27.75 26.38 -27.50
CA ASN A 725 28.80 27.36 -27.77
C ASN A 725 28.96 28.41 -26.64
N SER A 726 27.98 28.54 -25.76
CA SER A 726 27.92 29.58 -24.72
C SER A 726 27.98 29.01 -23.28
N LEU A 727 27.65 27.74 -23.08
CA LEU A 727 27.61 27.04 -21.78
C LEU A 727 28.68 25.96 -21.77
N GLU A 728 29.75 26.13 -20.97
CA GLU A 728 30.96 25.30 -20.97
C GLU A 728 30.69 23.82 -20.61
N HIS A 729 29.63 23.52 -19.81
CA HIS A 729 29.29 22.20 -19.32
C HIS A 729 28.02 21.58 -19.95
N LEU A 730 27.69 22.04 -21.18
CA LEU A 730 26.57 21.53 -21.96
C LEU A 730 27.09 20.85 -23.24
N GLU A 731 26.62 19.60 -23.47
CA GLU A 731 26.92 18.81 -24.67
C GLU A 731 25.62 18.53 -25.43
N ASN A 732 25.62 18.69 -26.74
CA ASN A 732 24.53 18.24 -27.59
C ASN A 732 24.69 16.75 -27.95
N VAL A 733 23.58 16.01 -27.86
CA VAL A 733 23.47 14.65 -28.34
C VAL A 733 22.18 14.46 -29.14
N HIS A 734 22.17 13.52 -30.06
CA HIS A 734 20.99 13.25 -30.87
C HIS A 734 20.74 11.76 -31.04
N VAL A 735 19.49 11.42 -31.40
CA VAL A 735 19.15 10.04 -31.77
C VAL A 735 19.52 9.80 -33.23
N ALA A 736 20.43 8.87 -33.47
CA ALA A 736 20.91 8.52 -34.78
C ALA A 736 19.79 7.99 -35.69
N THR A 737 19.81 8.48 -36.94
CA THR A 737 18.84 8.10 -37.99
C THR A 737 19.58 7.61 -39.22
N LEU A 738 19.04 6.62 -39.90
CA LEU A 738 19.55 6.16 -41.21
C LEU A 738 18.53 6.50 -42.29
N GLU A 739 18.91 7.36 -43.23
CA GLU A 739 18.14 7.65 -44.42
C GLU A 739 18.61 6.79 -45.59
N LYS A 740 17.74 5.94 -46.11
CA LYS A 740 18.01 5.08 -47.26
C LYS A 740 16.78 5.05 -48.18
N ASP A 741 16.98 5.37 -49.46
CA ASP A 741 15.92 5.33 -50.48
C ASP A 741 14.68 6.16 -50.13
N GLY A 742 14.87 7.32 -49.45
CA GLY A 742 13.81 8.19 -49.01
C GLY A 742 12.96 7.63 -47.83
N GLN A 743 13.44 6.57 -47.19
CA GLN A 743 12.92 6.03 -45.96
C GLN A 743 13.86 6.31 -44.80
N VAL A 744 13.32 6.84 -43.70
CA VAL A 744 14.07 7.08 -42.46
C VAL A 744 13.81 5.95 -41.47
N THR A 745 14.91 5.34 -41.03
CA THR A 745 14.89 4.33 -39.96
C THR A 745 15.56 4.92 -38.72
N PHE A 746 14.86 4.89 -37.58
CA PHE A 746 15.44 5.28 -36.30
C PHE A 746 16.31 4.17 -35.76
N LEU A 747 17.59 4.48 -35.50
CA LEU A 747 18.54 3.50 -34.98
C LEU A 747 18.45 3.34 -33.47
N HIS A 748 17.66 4.18 -32.76
CA HIS A 748 17.52 4.21 -31.32
C HIS A 748 18.85 4.31 -30.56
N LYS A 749 19.88 4.82 -31.23
CA LYS A 749 21.21 5.02 -30.68
C LYS A 749 21.49 6.50 -30.49
N ILE A 750 22.04 6.87 -29.34
CA ILE A 750 22.45 8.23 -29.04
C ILE A 750 23.87 8.45 -29.52
N GLU A 751 24.09 9.55 -30.26
CA GLU A 751 25.38 9.96 -30.81
C GLU A 751 25.67 11.43 -30.45
N PRO A 752 26.96 11.83 -30.30
CA PRO A 752 27.34 13.22 -30.04
C PRO A 752 26.92 14.17 -31.13
N GLY A 753 26.69 15.44 -30.76
CA GLY A 753 26.34 16.55 -31.67
C GLY A 753 24.82 16.75 -31.85
N PRO A 754 24.40 17.85 -32.47
CA PRO A 754 23.00 18.15 -32.74
C PRO A 754 22.44 17.31 -33.90
N ALA A 755 21.10 17.12 -33.94
CA ALA A 755 20.44 16.50 -35.09
C ALA A 755 20.46 17.42 -36.31
N ASP A 756 20.80 16.87 -37.49
CA ASP A 756 20.98 17.65 -38.75
C ASP A 756 19.65 18.22 -39.28
N LYS A 757 18.51 17.58 -39.05
CA LYS A 757 17.20 17.96 -39.62
C LYS A 757 16.01 17.59 -38.69
N SER A 758 14.89 18.25 -38.92
CA SER A 758 13.63 17.81 -38.34
C SER A 758 13.01 16.65 -39.17
N TYR A 759 12.54 15.60 -38.51
CA TYR A 759 11.99 14.40 -39.17
C TYR A 759 10.45 14.27 -39.04
N GLY A 760 9.75 15.35 -38.67
CA GLY A 760 8.29 15.31 -38.44
C GLY A 760 7.48 14.79 -39.65
N ILE A 761 7.83 15.23 -40.89
CA ILE A 761 7.15 14.80 -42.12
C ILE A 761 7.43 13.31 -42.40
N HIS A 762 8.63 12.83 -42.09
CA HIS A 762 8.97 11.41 -42.25
C HIS A 762 8.18 10.52 -41.26
N VAL A 763 7.99 10.99 -40.03
CA VAL A 763 7.11 10.30 -39.05
C VAL A 763 5.66 10.26 -39.55
N ALA A 764 5.17 11.36 -40.14
CA ALA A 764 3.84 11.41 -40.75
C ALA A 764 3.68 10.42 -41.92
N LYS A 765 4.75 10.21 -42.72
CA LYS A 765 4.82 9.20 -43.79
C LYS A 765 4.74 7.78 -43.21
N ILE A 766 5.49 7.49 -42.16
CA ILE A 766 5.43 6.19 -41.44
C ILE A 766 4.03 5.94 -40.87
N ALA A 767 3.35 6.98 -40.39
CA ALA A 767 1.98 6.92 -39.89
C ALA A 767 0.92 6.73 -41.00
N GLY A 768 1.34 6.72 -42.30
CA GLY A 768 0.46 6.45 -43.44
C GLY A 768 -0.38 7.66 -43.92
N LEU A 769 0.06 8.90 -43.66
CA LEU A 769 -0.62 10.08 -44.19
C LEU A 769 -0.54 10.11 -45.73
N PRO A 770 -1.59 10.68 -46.42
CA PRO A 770 -1.61 10.72 -47.88
C PRO A 770 -0.42 11.48 -48.51
N GLU A 771 0.15 10.92 -49.58
CA GLU A 771 1.38 11.42 -50.22
C GLU A 771 1.29 12.89 -50.67
N LYS A 772 0.16 13.30 -51.24
CA LYS A 772 -0.11 14.70 -51.64
C LYS A 772 -0.07 15.67 -50.46
N LEU A 773 -0.48 15.23 -49.25
CA LEU A 773 -0.44 16.05 -48.06
C LEU A 773 1.02 16.18 -47.60
N LEU A 774 1.80 15.09 -47.65
CA LEU A 774 3.22 15.07 -47.28
C LEU A 774 4.06 15.94 -48.21
N GLU A 775 3.86 15.89 -49.54
CA GLU A 775 4.50 16.77 -50.53
C GLU A 775 4.21 18.26 -50.24
N ARG A 776 2.95 18.56 -49.89
CA ARG A 776 2.55 19.94 -49.53
C ARG A 776 3.21 20.40 -48.23
N ALA A 777 3.30 19.50 -47.22
CA ALA A 777 3.95 19.80 -45.94
C ALA A 777 5.46 20.06 -46.14
N ASP A 778 6.13 19.27 -46.99
CA ASP A 778 7.55 19.42 -47.32
C ASP A 778 7.85 20.76 -48.00
N ASN A 779 6.98 21.15 -48.97
CA ASN A 779 7.08 22.45 -49.62
C ASN A 779 6.88 23.63 -48.64
N ILE A 780 5.97 23.48 -47.68
CA ILE A 780 5.76 24.52 -46.62
C ILE A 780 6.94 24.58 -45.69
N LEU A 781 7.47 23.40 -45.24
CA LEU A 781 8.65 23.34 -44.37
C LEU A 781 9.86 24.01 -44.99
N SER A 782 10.18 23.68 -46.26
CA SER A 782 11.30 24.29 -47.02
C SER A 782 11.14 25.80 -47.15
N HIS A 783 9.91 26.31 -47.27
CA HIS A 783 9.65 27.76 -47.32
C HIS A 783 9.88 28.42 -45.96
N LEU A 784 9.45 27.81 -44.87
CA LEU A 784 9.67 28.31 -43.50
C LEU A 784 11.15 28.31 -43.13
N GLU A 785 11.86 27.24 -43.39
CA GLU A 785 13.31 27.13 -43.14
C GLU A 785 14.12 28.15 -43.95
N SER A 786 13.67 28.47 -45.18
CA SER A 786 14.32 29.53 -46.00
C SER A 786 14.10 30.98 -45.46
N GLN A 787 13.05 31.19 -44.66
CA GLN A 787 12.79 32.48 -44.01
C GLN A 787 13.52 32.66 -42.68
N ASP A 788 13.83 31.57 -41.99
CA ASP A 788 14.48 31.57 -40.65
C ASP A 788 16.02 31.76 -40.73
N THR A 789 16.65 31.63 -41.87
CA THR A 789 18.10 31.87 -42.02
C THR A 789 18.56 33.32 -41.72
N GLY A 790 17.62 34.21 -41.30
CA GLY A 790 17.88 35.58 -40.87
C GLY A 790 17.91 35.86 -39.36
N LEU A 791 17.50 34.88 -38.54
CA LEU A 791 17.39 35.04 -37.09
C LEU A 791 18.50 34.37 -36.27
N GLY A 792 19.45 33.71 -36.93
CA GLY A 792 20.56 32.97 -36.29
C GLY A 792 21.78 33.82 -35.90
N SER A 793 21.63 35.11 -35.50
CA SER A 793 22.74 35.88 -34.98
C SER A 793 22.41 36.40 -33.56
N GLU A 794 23.06 35.74 -32.57
CA GLU A 794 23.30 36.22 -31.21
C GLU A 794 22.08 36.53 -30.35
N LEU A 795 21.51 35.47 -29.74
CA LEU A 795 20.81 35.67 -28.49
C LEU A 795 21.81 36.16 -27.43
N PRO A 796 21.53 37.25 -26.68
CA PRO A 796 22.51 37.82 -25.75
C PRO A 796 22.75 36.83 -24.58
N ALA A 797 23.99 36.36 -24.46
CA ALA A 797 24.43 35.57 -23.33
C ALA A 797 24.32 36.40 -22.04
N ALA A 798 23.68 35.83 -21.00
CA ALA A 798 23.61 36.43 -19.68
C ALA A 798 25.03 36.62 -19.11
N SER A 799 25.50 37.85 -18.97
CA SER A 799 26.78 38.13 -18.32
C SER A 799 26.69 37.80 -16.83
N ARG A 800 27.67 37.02 -16.32
CA ARG A 800 27.84 36.73 -14.88
C ARG A 800 27.67 37.99 -14.03
N PRO A 801 26.76 38.00 -13.02
CA PRO A 801 26.73 39.09 -12.07
C PRO A 801 28.00 39.02 -11.21
N LYS A 802 28.78 40.11 -11.20
CA LYS A 802 29.85 40.33 -10.19
C LYS A 802 29.19 40.31 -8.81
N GLN A 803 29.76 39.52 -7.90
CA GLN A 803 29.42 39.51 -6.48
C GLN A 803 29.42 40.96 -5.96
N SER A 804 28.26 41.52 -5.68
CA SER A 804 28.10 42.75 -4.90
C SER A 804 27.20 42.43 -3.72
N GLN A 805 27.76 42.68 -2.58
CA GLN A 805 27.24 42.77 -1.22
C GLN A 805 25.71 42.81 -1.09
N VAL A 806 25.28 42.01 -0.10
CA VAL A 806 23.99 42.00 0.58
C VAL A 806 23.19 43.28 0.35
N ALA A 807 22.15 43.19 -0.46
CA ALA A 807 21.08 44.19 -0.52
C ALA A 807 19.77 43.43 -0.23
N GLU A 808 19.04 43.99 0.70
CA GLU A 808 17.78 43.50 1.27
C GLU A 808 16.80 42.97 0.24
N GLN A 809 16.24 41.85 0.56
CA GLN A 809 15.18 41.14 -0.12
C GLN A 809 13.98 42.06 -0.33
N MET A 810 13.86 42.69 -1.51
CA MET A 810 12.63 43.37 -1.90
C MET A 810 11.58 42.33 -2.22
N SER A 811 10.55 42.29 -1.38
CA SER A 811 9.30 41.56 -1.58
C SER A 811 8.77 41.76 -3.00
N LEU A 812 8.53 40.70 -3.74
CA LEU A 812 7.93 40.66 -5.08
C LEU A 812 6.41 40.91 -5.06
N PHE A 813 5.86 41.24 -3.90
CA PHE A 813 4.52 41.82 -3.72
C PHE A 813 4.67 43.30 -3.35
N ALA A 814 5.04 44.12 -4.34
CA ALA A 814 4.67 45.51 -4.30
C ALA A 814 3.14 45.56 -4.32
N GLU A 815 2.55 46.16 -3.29
CA GLU A 815 1.15 46.54 -3.29
C GLU A 815 0.88 47.33 -4.59
N GLY A 816 0.31 46.63 -5.59
CA GLY A 816 -0.23 47.26 -6.77
C GLY A 816 -1.35 48.14 -6.31
N THR A 817 -1.27 49.46 -6.64
CA THR A 817 -2.41 50.36 -6.58
C THR A 817 -3.61 49.63 -7.15
N GLU A 818 -4.62 49.37 -6.32
CA GLU A 818 -5.86 48.72 -6.75
C GLU A 818 -6.40 49.46 -7.96
N ASN A 819 -6.62 48.71 -9.02
CA ASN A 819 -7.21 49.29 -10.24
C ASN A 819 -8.58 49.83 -9.85
N PRO A 820 -8.89 51.14 -10.05
CA PRO A 820 -10.14 51.73 -9.60
C PRO A 820 -11.38 50.98 -10.11
N ILE A 821 -11.28 50.30 -11.22
CA ILE A 821 -12.36 49.48 -11.81
C ILE A 821 -12.65 48.23 -10.99
N LEU A 822 -11.63 47.63 -10.37
CA LEU A 822 -11.80 46.44 -9.51
C LEU A 822 -12.44 46.84 -8.17
N THR A 823 -12.14 48.04 -7.67
CA THR A 823 -12.80 48.60 -6.48
C THR A 823 -14.28 48.89 -6.76
N GLU A 824 -14.60 49.56 -7.88
CA GLU A 824 -15.98 49.79 -8.31
C GLU A 824 -16.77 48.47 -8.53
N LEU A 825 -16.13 47.42 -9.05
CA LEU A 825 -16.74 46.12 -9.24
C LEU A 825 -17.02 45.40 -7.91
N ARG A 826 -16.13 45.56 -6.91
CA ARG A 826 -16.27 44.97 -5.56
C ARG A 826 -17.40 45.65 -4.76
N ASP A 827 -17.60 46.94 -4.96
CA ASP A 827 -18.61 47.72 -4.23
C ASP A 827 -20.02 47.64 -4.87
N LEU A 828 -20.19 46.90 -5.99
CA LEU A 828 -21.43 46.74 -6.69
C LEU A 828 -22.33 45.73 -5.94
N ASP A 829 -23.41 46.21 -5.31
CA ASP A 829 -24.36 45.39 -4.55
C ASP A 829 -25.34 44.66 -5.50
N ILE A 830 -24.87 43.61 -6.15
CA ILE A 830 -25.56 42.81 -7.17
C ILE A 830 -26.85 42.17 -6.62
N TYR A 831 -26.93 41.93 -5.32
CA TYR A 831 -28.10 41.27 -4.68
C TYR A 831 -29.30 42.21 -4.51
N ASN A 832 -29.09 43.52 -4.51
CA ASN A 832 -30.15 44.50 -4.37
C ASN A 832 -30.50 45.22 -5.70
N MET A 833 -29.91 44.79 -6.83
CA MET A 833 -30.12 45.36 -8.19
C MET A 833 -30.97 44.42 -9.03
N THR A 834 -31.76 45.04 -9.91
CA THR A 834 -32.51 44.30 -10.95
C THR A 834 -31.55 43.78 -12.05
N PRO A 835 -31.87 42.69 -12.78
CA PRO A 835 -31.02 42.19 -13.88
C PRO A 835 -30.63 43.25 -14.92
N LEU A 836 -31.52 44.22 -15.17
CA LEU A 836 -31.27 45.27 -16.13
C LEU A 836 -30.26 46.30 -15.62
N GLU A 837 -30.30 46.59 -14.31
CA GLU A 837 -29.35 47.50 -13.65
C GLU A 837 -27.96 46.85 -13.54
N VAL A 838 -27.86 45.53 -13.26
CA VAL A 838 -26.62 44.79 -13.28
C VAL A 838 -25.96 44.81 -14.66
N MET A 839 -26.75 44.58 -15.74
CA MET A 839 -26.26 44.65 -17.10
C MET A 839 -25.78 46.03 -17.49
N ALA A 840 -26.47 47.10 -17.06
CA ALA A 840 -26.07 48.46 -17.30
C ALA A 840 -24.79 48.84 -16.58
N ALA A 841 -24.62 48.46 -15.28
CA ALA A 841 -23.43 48.68 -14.49
C ALA A 841 -22.22 47.94 -15.07
N VAL A 842 -22.37 46.67 -15.48
CA VAL A 842 -21.31 45.90 -16.13
C VAL A 842 -20.92 46.50 -17.49
N ALA A 843 -21.90 47.01 -18.27
CA ALA A 843 -21.63 47.69 -19.55
C ALA A 843 -20.86 49.02 -19.37
N GLU A 844 -21.11 49.77 -18.26
CA GLU A 844 -20.35 50.95 -17.92
C GLU A 844 -18.93 50.65 -17.47
N LEU A 845 -18.75 49.63 -16.62
CA LEU A 845 -17.43 49.17 -16.22
C LEU A 845 -16.60 48.69 -17.42
N LYS A 846 -17.22 48.02 -18.39
CA LYS A 846 -16.58 47.59 -19.64
C LYS A 846 -16.15 48.75 -20.54
N LYS A 847 -16.77 49.94 -20.45
CA LYS A 847 -16.34 51.13 -21.17
C LYS A 847 -15.16 51.83 -20.49
N LYS A 848 -14.91 51.58 -19.22
CA LYS A 848 -13.81 52.13 -18.45
C LYS A 848 -12.56 51.22 -18.51
N LEU A 849 -12.71 49.92 -18.92
CA LEU A 849 -11.63 49.01 -19.33
C LEU A 849 -11.09 49.42 -20.71
#